data_d3024f07fdb79b561b18577591e6a55c
#
_entry.id   d3024f07fdb79b561b18577591e6a55c
#
_cell.length_a   1.000
_cell.length_b   1.000
_cell.length_c   1.000
_cell.angle_alpha   90.00
_cell.angle_beta   90.00
_cell.angle_gamma   90.00
#
_symmetry.space_group_name_H-M   'P 1'
#
loop_
_entity.id
_entity.type
_entity.pdbx_description
1 polymer ?
#
loop_
_entity_poly.entity_id
_entity_poly.type
_entity_poly.pdbx_seq_one_letter_code
_entity_poly.pdbx_strand_id
1 'polypeptide(L)'
;MSTESPSPAPLLFADLGLSAPVMAAVTEVGYESPSPIQAATIPAMLGGRDVLGTAQTGTGKTAAFALPVLANINLNADRPQALVLAPTRELAIQVAEAFQKYAAKIPGFHVLPIYGGQSYYPQLQALKRGVHVVVGTPGRVIDHLERGSLDLSGLTTLVLDEADEMLRMGFIDDVETVLKKTPETRQVALFSATMPPAIRRIAQTYLKEPVEVNIAAKTTTSANIRQRYWWVSGMHKLDALTRILEVEPFDGMIVFARTKAATEELADKLQARGLAAAAINGDMQQAAREKTIQQLKDGKLDILVATDVAARGLDVERISHVLNYDIPYDTESYVHRIGRTGRAGRSGDAILFVTPREKGMLRSIERATRQPIEEMQLPSVEAVNDRRVEKFLSRITDTLASGKAGEFRALIERYEREQNAPAVDIAAALAQLVQGDTPLLLSQERTPREQRPVRNETYGNAPRREREDRPRRHDDAPGERPARSFDKPERSKIERPDVDRPRADKAPRTAPDVGMETYRIEVGHAHGVKPANIVGAIANEAGLESRYIGRIDIQHDHTTLDLPEGMPREVLMHLKKVWVSGQQLRIHKPGEGGGAGAAPPRKFGGPGAGKGKPRGDKSFGAGKPAAKPHRKGPPRQE
;
A
#
# COMPACT_ATOMS: atom_id res chain seq x y z
N MET A 1 -35.92 -17.55 -44.10
CA MET A 1 -36.55 -17.17 -42.81
C MET A 1 -35.70 -17.76 -41.69
N SER A 2 -34.78 -16.95 -41.18
CA SER A 2 -33.93 -17.38 -40.03
C SER A 2 -34.74 -17.17 -38.78
N THR A 3 -35.08 -18.25 -38.10
CA THR A 3 -35.71 -18.25 -36.78
C THR A 3 -34.65 -17.85 -35.77
N GLU A 4 -34.61 -16.57 -35.41
CA GLU A 4 -33.90 -16.10 -34.22
C GLU A 4 -34.56 -16.76 -33.01
N SER A 5 -33.81 -17.63 -32.33
CA SER A 5 -34.22 -18.16 -31.03
C SER A 5 -34.34 -16.99 -30.06
N PRO A 6 -35.45 -16.86 -29.30
CA PRO A 6 -35.58 -15.77 -28.34
C PRO A 6 -34.45 -15.84 -27.32
N SER A 7 -33.72 -14.73 -27.15
CA SER A 7 -32.78 -14.59 -26.05
C SER A 7 -33.47 -14.92 -24.73
N PRO A 8 -32.86 -15.74 -23.85
CA PRO A 8 -33.45 -16.04 -22.54
C PRO A 8 -33.73 -14.74 -21.80
N ALA A 9 -34.92 -14.65 -21.19
CA ALA A 9 -35.30 -13.49 -20.38
C ALA A 9 -34.22 -13.21 -19.32
N PRO A 10 -33.91 -11.96 -19.02
CA PRO A 10 -32.92 -11.62 -18.01
C PRO A 10 -33.36 -12.13 -16.64
N LEU A 11 -32.47 -12.84 -15.95
CA LEU A 11 -32.70 -13.33 -14.58
C LEU A 11 -32.91 -12.15 -13.65
N LEU A 12 -33.97 -12.17 -12.84
CA LEU A 12 -34.26 -11.12 -11.85
C LEU A 12 -33.92 -11.60 -10.43
N PHE A 13 -33.71 -10.66 -9.49
CA PHE A 13 -33.52 -11.03 -8.08
C PHE A 13 -34.71 -11.80 -7.49
N ALA A 14 -35.91 -11.54 -7.97
CA ALA A 14 -37.12 -12.26 -7.58
C ALA A 14 -37.06 -13.79 -7.86
N ASP A 15 -36.27 -14.20 -8.86
CA ASP A 15 -36.12 -15.60 -9.27
C ASP A 15 -35.09 -16.36 -8.40
N LEU A 16 -34.35 -15.65 -7.51
CA LEU A 16 -33.25 -16.24 -6.73
C LEU A 16 -33.69 -16.90 -5.41
N GLY A 17 -34.99 -16.81 -5.03
CA GLY A 17 -35.52 -17.45 -3.82
C GLY A 17 -35.20 -16.74 -2.50
N LEU A 18 -34.89 -15.47 -2.54
CA LEU A 18 -34.65 -14.64 -1.34
C LEU A 18 -35.93 -14.46 -0.52
N SER A 19 -35.82 -14.33 0.82
CA SER A 19 -36.96 -14.06 1.69
C SER A 19 -37.60 -12.71 1.40
N ALA A 20 -38.94 -12.58 1.64
CA ALA A 20 -39.69 -11.37 1.33
C ALA A 20 -39.10 -10.08 1.96
N PRO A 21 -38.62 -10.04 3.22
CA PRO A 21 -37.99 -8.85 3.79
C PRO A 21 -36.69 -8.46 3.08
N VAL A 22 -35.88 -9.46 2.67
CA VAL A 22 -34.63 -9.22 1.93
C VAL A 22 -34.95 -8.70 0.53
N MET A 23 -35.95 -9.28 -0.16
CA MET A 23 -36.40 -8.79 -1.47
C MET A 23 -36.90 -7.34 -1.41
N ALA A 24 -37.68 -6.99 -0.39
CA ALA A 24 -38.13 -5.61 -0.22
C ALA A 24 -36.96 -4.61 -0.05
N ALA A 25 -35.92 -5.01 0.70
CA ALA A 25 -34.71 -4.20 0.84
C ALA A 25 -33.90 -4.10 -0.47
N VAL A 26 -33.78 -5.19 -1.22
CA VAL A 26 -33.13 -5.24 -2.55
C VAL A 26 -33.80 -4.30 -3.54
N THR A 27 -35.14 -4.29 -3.56
CA THR A 27 -35.94 -3.39 -4.42
C THR A 27 -35.75 -1.92 -4.02
N GLU A 28 -35.74 -1.61 -2.72
CA GLU A 28 -35.51 -0.25 -2.22
C GLU A 28 -34.12 0.29 -2.55
N VAL A 29 -33.11 -0.60 -2.59
CA VAL A 29 -31.73 -0.29 -3.01
C VAL A 29 -31.65 -0.02 -4.52
N GLY A 30 -32.67 -0.39 -5.32
CA GLY A 30 -32.72 -0.21 -6.76
C GLY A 30 -32.03 -1.35 -7.55
N TYR A 31 -31.93 -2.53 -6.97
CA TYR A 31 -31.35 -3.68 -7.68
C TYR A 31 -32.46 -4.42 -8.46
N GLU A 32 -32.34 -4.46 -9.78
CA GLU A 32 -33.33 -5.13 -10.66
C GLU A 32 -32.83 -6.55 -11.07
N SER A 33 -31.63 -6.62 -11.58
CA SER A 33 -31.04 -7.88 -12.07
C SER A 33 -29.75 -8.21 -11.32
N PRO A 34 -29.52 -9.49 -10.98
CA PRO A 34 -28.31 -9.92 -10.30
C PRO A 34 -27.11 -9.89 -11.23
N SER A 35 -25.97 -9.51 -10.70
CA SER A 35 -24.71 -9.68 -11.41
C SER A 35 -24.37 -11.17 -11.59
N PRO A 36 -23.48 -11.56 -12.51
CA PRO A 36 -23.14 -12.96 -12.75
C PRO A 36 -22.68 -13.72 -11.51
N ILE A 37 -21.91 -13.08 -10.61
CA ILE A 37 -21.48 -13.70 -9.35
C ILE A 37 -22.65 -13.91 -8.41
N GLN A 38 -23.58 -12.95 -8.32
CA GLN A 38 -24.77 -13.03 -7.49
C GLN A 38 -25.72 -14.14 -7.99
N ALA A 39 -26.00 -14.17 -9.29
CA ALA A 39 -26.85 -15.17 -9.91
C ALA A 39 -26.38 -16.61 -9.66
N ALA A 40 -25.07 -16.84 -9.68
CA ALA A 40 -24.49 -18.17 -9.48
C ALA A 40 -24.32 -18.55 -8.01
N THR A 41 -24.05 -17.61 -7.11
CA THR A 41 -23.72 -17.91 -5.70
C THR A 41 -24.92 -17.88 -4.77
N ILE A 42 -25.88 -16.95 -4.97
CA ILE A 42 -27.04 -16.80 -4.07
C ILE A 42 -27.84 -18.11 -3.93
N PRO A 43 -28.27 -18.80 -5.02
CA PRO A 43 -29.00 -20.03 -4.88
C PRO A 43 -28.23 -21.16 -4.19
N ALA A 44 -26.92 -21.25 -4.46
CA ALA A 44 -26.04 -22.24 -3.82
C ALA A 44 -25.95 -22.02 -2.31
N MET A 45 -25.75 -20.74 -1.89
CA MET A 45 -25.67 -20.38 -0.47
C MET A 45 -27.02 -20.55 0.25
N LEU A 46 -28.14 -20.21 -0.38
CA LEU A 46 -29.49 -20.46 0.17
C LEU A 46 -29.74 -21.97 0.42
N GLY A 47 -29.21 -22.81 -0.46
CA GLY A 47 -29.26 -24.27 -0.34
C GLY A 47 -28.25 -24.86 0.66
N GLY A 48 -27.51 -24.04 1.40
CA GLY A 48 -26.53 -24.49 2.42
C GLY A 48 -25.24 -25.09 1.84
N ARG A 49 -24.96 -24.93 0.53
CA ARG A 49 -23.76 -25.46 -0.11
C ARG A 49 -22.59 -24.51 0.08
N ASP A 50 -21.39 -25.06 0.25
CA ASP A 50 -20.17 -24.27 0.24
C ASP A 50 -19.92 -23.63 -1.14
N VAL A 51 -19.31 -22.45 -1.15
CA VAL A 51 -19.05 -21.68 -2.37
C VAL A 51 -17.60 -21.25 -2.46
N LEU A 52 -17.01 -21.45 -3.63
CA LEU A 52 -15.71 -20.90 -4.01
C LEU A 52 -15.91 -19.89 -5.14
N GLY A 53 -16.00 -18.61 -4.80
CA GLY A 53 -16.28 -17.52 -5.74
C GLY A 53 -15.01 -16.78 -6.16
N THR A 54 -14.65 -16.87 -7.44
CA THR A 54 -13.55 -16.08 -8.03
C THR A 54 -14.16 -14.97 -8.88
N ALA A 55 -14.06 -13.73 -8.41
CA ALA A 55 -14.55 -12.55 -9.12
C ALA A 55 -13.80 -11.29 -8.67
N GLN A 56 -13.64 -10.33 -9.57
CA GLN A 56 -12.97 -9.06 -9.27
C GLN A 56 -13.73 -8.20 -8.25
N THR A 57 -13.04 -7.20 -7.66
CA THR A 57 -13.69 -6.18 -6.84
C THR A 57 -14.68 -5.36 -7.68
N GLY A 58 -15.79 -4.94 -7.06
CA GLY A 58 -16.84 -4.18 -7.76
C GLY A 58 -17.86 -5.03 -8.54
N THR A 59 -17.74 -6.35 -8.54
CA THR A 59 -18.72 -7.25 -9.22
C THR A 59 -19.95 -7.57 -8.40
N GLY A 60 -20.07 -7.03 -7.17
CA GLY A 60 -21.21 -7.26 -6.28
C GLY A 60 -21.05 -8.48 -5.36
N LYS A 61 -19.83 -8.93 -5.06
CA LYS A 61 -19.55 -10.06 -4.14
C LYS A 61 -20.21 -9.89 -2.78
N THR A 62 -20.19 -8.67 -2.21
CA THR A 62 -20.79 -8.41 -0.89
C THR A 62 -22.27 -8.78 -0.86
N ALA A 63 -23.06 -8.38 -1.84
CA ALA A 63 -24.46 -8.76 -1.94
C ALA A 63 -24.62 -10.26 -2.21
N ALA A 64 -23.70 -10.87 -2.96
CA ALA A 64 -23.72 -12.30 -3.29
C ALA A 64 -23.69 -13.21 -2.06
N PHE A 65 -23.01 -12.81 -0.97
CA PHE A 65 -23.04 -13.55 0.30
C PHE A 65 -23.96 -12.94 1.36
N ALA A 66 -24.10 -11.61 1.43
CA ALA A 66 -24.90 -10.99 2.48
C ALA A 66 -26.40 -11.28 2.34
N LEU A 67 -26.95 -11.26 1.12
CA LEU A 67 -28.37 -11.52 0.88
C LEU A 67 -28.80 -12.93 1.29
N PRO A 68 -28.11 -14.03 0.90
CA PRO A 68 -28.48 -15.38 1.35
C PRO A 68 -28.25 -15.58 2.85
N VAL A 69 -27.20 -15.00 3.45
CA VAL A 69 -27.01 -15.03 4.90
C VAL A 69 -28.19 -14.40 5.62
N LEU A 70 -28.65 -13.19 5.19
CA LEU A 70 -29.82 -12.53 5.76
C LEU A 70 -31.12 -13.29 5.56
N ALA A 71 -31.28 -13.96 4.42
CA ALA A 71 -32.49 -14.76 4.14
C ALA A 71 -32.63 -15.97 5.07
N ASN A 72 -31.49 -16.52 5.55
CA ASN A 72 -31.44 -17.70 6.43
C ASN A 72 -31.25 -17.34 7.92
N ILE A 73 -31.22 -16.05 8.31
CA ILE A 73 -30.96 -15.62 9.68
C ILE A 73 -32.14 -15.94 10.62
N ASN A 74 -31.84 -16.46 11.80
CA ASN A 74 -32.81 -16.65 12.88
C ASN A 74 -32.67 -15.52 13.91
N LEU A 75 -33.65 -14.63 13.98
CA LEU A 75 -33.62 -13.46 14.88
C LEU A 75 -33.74 -13.81 16.36
N ASN A 76 -34.14 -15.02 16.71
CA ASN A 76 -34.28 -15.49 18.09
C ASN A 76 -33.02 -16.18 18.63
N ALA A 77 -31.94 -16.24 17.85
CA ALA A 77 -30.71 -16.85 18.28
C ALA A 77 -29.88 -15.90 19.13
N ASP A 78 -29.36 -16.40 20.26
CA ASP A 78 -28.58 -15.60 21.23
C ASP A 78 -27.12 -15.39 20.82
N ARG A 79 -26.65 -16.08 19.77
CA ARG A 79 -25.26 -16.13 19.33
C ARG A 79 -25.13 -15.74 17.87
N PRO A 80 -23.95 -15.25 17.46
CA PRO A 80 -23.68 -14.98 16.05
C PRO A 80 -23.86 -16.25 15.18
N GLN A 81 -24.64 -16.12 14.13
CA GLN A 81 -24.89 -17.20 13.16
C GLN A 81 -24.01 -17.07 11.93
N ALA A 82 -23.55 -15.87 11.62
CA ALA A 82 -22.62 -15.66 10.52
C ALA A 82 -21.39 -14.87 10.97
N LEU A 83 -20.23 -15.30 10.46
CA LEU A 83 -18.96 -14.58 10.60
C LEU A 83 -18.43 -14.28 9.20
N VAL A 84 -18.09 -13.02 8.96
CA VAL A 84 -17.37 -12.59 7.76
C VAL A 84 -15.97 -12.13 8.15
N LEU A 85 -14.94 -12.74 7.60
CA LEU A 85 -13.56 -12.29 7.75
C LEU A 85 -13.18 -11.38 6.57
N ALA A 86 -12.63 -10.23 6.89
CA ALA A 86 -12.18 -9.21 5.94
C ALA A 86 -10.72 -8.81 6.23
N PRO A 87 -9.88 -8.53 5.21
CA PRO A 87 -8.46 -8.20 5.40
C PRO A 87 -8.23 -6.88 6.14
N THR A 88 -9.15 -5.91 6.01
CA THR A 88 -8.97 -4.57 6.54
C THR A 88 -10.16 -4.10 7.36
N ARG A 89 -9.91 -3.12 8.23
CA ARG A 89 -10.93 -2.49 9.08
C ARG A 89 -12.02 -1.80 8.25
N GLU A 90 -11.58 -1.11 7.21
CA GLU A 90 -12.46 -0.37 6.30
C GLU A 90 -13.40 -1.32 5.58
N LEU A 91 -12.89 -2.45 5.08
CA LEU A 91 -13.73 -3.44 4.43
C LEU A 91 -14.70 -4.10 5.43
N ALA A 92 -14.25 -4.38 6.66
CA ALA A 92 -15.14 -4.91 7.70
C ALA A 92 -16.29 -3.95 8.03
N ILE A 93 -16.02 -2.64 8.08
CA ILE A 93 -17.06 -1.61 8.27
C ILE A 93 -18.01 -1.58 7.07
N GLN A 94 -17.48 -1.54 5.84
CA GLN A 94 -18.29 -1.50 4.61
C GLN A 94 -19.20 -2.73 4.46
N VAL A 95 -18.68 -3.90 4.76
CA VAL A 95 -19.47 -5.13 4.73
C VAL A 95 -20.56 -5.08 5.81
N ALA A 96 -20.25 -4.60 7.02
CA ALA A 96 -21.26 -4.44 8.07
C ALA A 96 -22.34 -3.40 7.68
N GLU A 97 -21.96 -2.28 7.08
CA GLU A 97 -22.89 -1.29 6.54
C GLU A 97 -23.78 -1.87 5.43
N ALA A 98 -23.20 -2.70 4.55
CA ALA A 98 -23.96 -3.40 3.52
C ALA A 98 -24.99 -4.37 4.13
N PHE A 99 -24.60 -5.16 5.15
CA PHE A 99 -25.53 -6.00 5.89
C PHE A 99 -26.67 -5.16 6.51
N GLN A 100 -26.35 -4.04 7.15
CA GLN A 100 -27.33 -3.15 7.74
C GLN A 100 -28.30 -2.60 6.69
N LYS A 101 -27.78 -2.19 5.52
CA LYS A 101 -28.58 -1.70 4.39
C LYS A 101 -29.53 -2.78 3.85
N TYR A 102 -29.03 -4.00 3.63
CA TYR A 102 -29.85 -5.09 3.13
C TYR A 102 -30.83 -5.67 4.17
N ALA A 103 -30.56 -5.43 5.44
CA ALA A 103 -31.45 -5.81 6.54
C ALA A 103 -32.46 -4.72 6.95
N ALA A 104 -32.58 -3.63 6.20
CA ALA A 104 -33.46 -2.49 6.54
C ALA A 104 -34.93 -2.87 6.80
N LYS A 105 -35.41 -3.99 6.21
CA LYS A 105 -36.76 -4.53 6.42
C LYS A 105 -36.81 -5.74 7.36
N ILE A 106 -35.72 -5.99 8.12
CA ILE A 106 -35.64 -7.08 9.10
C ILE A 106 -35.54 -6.44 10.50
N PRO A 107 -36.67 -6.23 11.21
CA PRO A 107 -36.63 -5.58 12.52
C PRO A 107 -35.92 -6.48 13.54
N GLY A 108 -35.09 -5.86 14.38
CA GLY A 108 -34.32 -6.57 15.40
C GLY A 108 -33.02 -7.20 14.91
N PHE A 109 -32.66 -7.05 13.64
CA PHE A 109 -31.37 -7.51 13.13
C PHE A 109 -30.20 -6.65 13.65
N HIS A 110 -29.12 -7.31 14.07
CA HIS A 110 -27.90 -6.67 14.54
C HIS A 110 -26.66 -7.27 13.86
N VAL A 111 -25.83 -6.40 13.29
CA VAL A 111 -24.50 -6.73 12.78
C VAL A 111 -23.44 -5.93 13.53
N LEU A 112 -22.31 -6.55 13.82
CA LEU A 112 -21.20 -5.91 14.54
C LEU A 112 -19.90 -6.00 13.76
N PRO A 113 -19.27 -4.89 13.38
CA PRO A 113 -17.90 -4.89 12.89
C PRO A 113 -16.91 -4.99 14.05
N ILE A 114 -15.95 -5.95 13.97
CA ILE A 114 -14.89 -6.19 14.96
C ILE A 114 -13.52 -6.03 14.31
N TYR A 115 -12.76 -5.02 14.74
CA TYR A 115 -11.44 -4.73 14.17
C TYR A 115 -10.48 -4.12 15.18
N GLY A 116 -9.18 -4.21 14.90
CA GLY A 116 -8.13 -3.68 15.76
C GLY A 116 -8.02 -2.15 15.70
N GLY A 117 -7.38 -1.53 16.73
CA GLY A 117 -7.19 -0.08 16.82
C GLY A 117 -8.37 0.70 17.39
N GLN A 118 -9.51 0.05 17.61
CA GLN A 118 -10.64 0.57 18.35
C GLN A 118 -10.62 0.04 19.79
N SER A 119 -11.21 0.79 20.73
CA SER A 119 -11.43 0.31 22.11
C SER A 119 -12.26 -0.98 22.13
N TYR A 120 -11.92 -1.90 23.02
CA TYR A 120 -12.71 -3.13 23.24
C TYR A 120 -14.11 -2.86 23.79
N TYR A 121 -14.28 -1.80 24.55
CA TYR A 121 -15.51 -1.55 25.32
C TYR A 121 -16.78 -1.49 24.45
N PRO A 122 -16.83 -0.75 23.33
CA PRO A 122 -18.01 -0.76 22.45
C PRO A 122 -18.30 -2.13 21.85
N GLN A 123 -17.25 -2.88 21.45
CA GLN A 123 -17.38 -4.22 20.87
C GLN A 123 -17.93 -5.21 21.91
N LEU A 124 -17.41 -5.18 23.15
CA LEU A 124 -17.89 -6.01 24.25
C LEU A 124 -19.34 -5.72 24.63
N GLN A 125 -19.74 -4.44 24.64
CA GLN A 125 -21.13 -4.06 24.91
C GLN A 125 -22.09 -4.55 23.83
N ALA A 126 -21.69 -4.45 22.56
CA ALA A 126 -22.50 -4.95 21.46
C ALA A 126 -22.62 -6.49 21.47
N LEU A 127 -21.52 -7.21 21.72
CA LEU A 127 -21.55 -8.67 21.87
C LEU A 127 -22.45 -9.14 23.01
N LYS A 128 -22.42 -8.45 24.15
CA LYS A 128 -23.31 -8.76 25.29
C LYS A 128 -24.79 -8.47 25.00
N ARG A 129 -25.09 -7.53 24.11
CA ARG A 129 -26.47 -7.21 23.69
C ARG A 129 -27.05 -8.30 22.80
N GLY A 130 -26.22 -9.11 22.18
CA GLY A 130 -26.57 -10.07 21.14
C GLY A 130 -26.42 -9.48 19.74
N VAL A 131 -25.75 -10.23 18.88
CA VAL A 131 -25.56 -9.90 17.47
C VAL A 131 -25.75 -11.14 16.61
N HIS A 132 -26.33 -10.98 15.43
CA HIS A 132 -26.62 -12.10 14.53
C HIS A 132 -25.48 -12.34 13.55
N VAL A 133 -24.80 -11.28 13.12
CA VAL A 133 -23.66 -11.31 12.20
C VAL A 133 -22.48 -10.56 12.81
N VAL A 134 -21.31 -11.17 12.74
CA VAL A 134 -20.03 -10.53 13.06
C VAL A 134 -19.26 -10.38 11.78
N VAL A 135 -18.72 -9.17 11.55
CA VAL A 135 -17.80 -8.90 10.43
C VAL A 135 -16.47 -8.46 11.04
N GLY A 136 -15.37 -9.17 10.79
CA GLY A 136 -14.15 -8.85 11.52
C GLY A 136 -12.85 -9.04 10.77
N THR A 137 -11.80 -8.37 11.27
CA THR A 137 -10.43 -8.67 10.86
C THR A 137 -9.92 -9.87 11.66
N PRO A 138 -9.15 -10.82 11.05
CA PRO A 138 -8.78 -12.09 11.68
C PRO A 138 -8.20 -11.94 13.08
N GLY A 139 -7.16 -11.13 13.27
CA GLY A 139 -6.50 -10.97 14.58
C GLY A 139 -7.43 -10.47 15.69
N ARG A 140 -8.37 -9.53 15.41
CA ARG A 140 -9.31 -9.05 16.45
C ARG A 140 -10.40 -10.10 16.75
N VAL A 141 -10.80 -10.89 15.77
CA VAL A 141 -11.72 -12.02 15.99
C VAL A 141 -11.06 -13.04 16.93
N ILE A 142 -9.79 -13.39 16.68
CA ILE A 142 -9.01 -14.28 17.55
C ILE A 142 -8.92 -13.72 18.97
N ASP A 143 -8.59 -12.43 19.14
CA ASP A 143 -8.55 -11.77 20.44
C ASP A 143 -9.86 -11.95 21.24
N HIS A 144 -11.02 -11.79 20.60
CA HIS A 144 -12.31 -11.99 21.25
C HIS A 144 -12.63 -13.45 21.55
N LEU A 145 -12.21 -14.39 20.68
CA LEU A 145 -12.33 -15.84 20.92
C LEU A 145 -11.47 -16.29 22.09
N GLU A 146 -10.23 -15.82 22.20
CA GLU A 146 -9.31 -16.15 23.29
C GLU A 146 -9.76 -15.59 24.64
N ARG A 147 -10.39 -14.43 24.64
CA ARG A 147 -11.00 -13.81 25.83
C ARG A 147 -12.35 -14.42 26.21
N GLY A 148 -12.90 -15.33 25.42
CA GLY A 148 -14.22 -15.90 25.62
C GLY A 148 -15.37 -14.88 25.49
N SER A 149 -15.12 -13.72 24.89
CA SER A 149 -16.11 -12.67 24.69
C SER A 149 -16.91 -12.82 23.38
N LEU A 150 -16.46 -13.67 22.47
CA LEU A 150 -17.14 -14.09 21.26
C LEU A 150 -17.30 -15.60 21.27
N ASP A 151 -18.54 -16.06 21.23
CA ASP A 151 -18.88 -17.48 21.16
C ASP A 151 -19.42 -17.79 19.75
N LEU A 152 -18.69 -18.60 19.00
CA LEU A 152 -19.05 -19.03 17.63
C LEU A 152 -19.64 -20.44 17.58
N SER A 153 -20.02 -21.03 18.70
CA SER A 153 -20.60 -22.40 18.74
C SER A 153 -21.94 -22.52 18.00
N GLY A 154 -22.64 -21.40 17.81
CA GLY A 154 -23.88 -21.33 17.00
C GLY A 154 -23.67 -20.92 15.54
N LEU A 155 -22.43 -20.87 15.06
CA LEU A 155 -22.14 -20.40 13.71
C LEU A 155 -22.65 -21.36 12.64
N THR A 156 -23.49 -20.87 11.75
CA THR A 156 -24.02 -21.60 10.58
C THR A 156 -23.29 -21.25 9.28
N THR A 157 -22.77 -20.04 9.16
CA THR A 157 -22.10 -19.57 7.93
C THR A 157 -20.81 -18.82 8.25
N LEU A 158 -19.73 -19.15 7.56
CA LEU A 158 -18.47 -18.43 7.58
C LEU A 158 -18.12 -17.95 6.17
N VAL A 159 -17.84 -16.64 6.05
CA VAL A 159 -17.45 -16.04 4.78
C VAL A 159 -16.01 -15.51 4.89
N LEU A 160 -15.20 -15.83 3.90
CA LEU A 160 -13.87 -15.26 3.70
C LEU A 160 -13.96 -14.29 2.52
N ASP A 161 -13.91 -12.99 2.76
CA ASP A 161 -13.95 -11.98 1.70
C ASP A 161 -12.55 -11.40 1.43
N GLU A 162 -12.20 -11.23 0.16
CA GLU A 162 -10.85 -10.85 -0.29
C GLU A 162 -9.75 -11.76 0.31
N ALA A 163 -9.92 -13.08 0.17
CA ALA A 163 -9.01 -14.07 0.77
C ALA A 163 -7.55 -13.93 0.27
N ASP A 164 -7.34 -13.57 -0.98
CA ASP A 164 -6.03 -13.27 -1.57
C ASP A 164 -5.35 -12.07 -0.89
N GLU A 165 -6.11 -11.06 -0.50
CA GLU A 165 -5.59 -9.92 0.25
C GLU A 165 -5.23 -10.31 1.70
N MET A 166 -6.04 -11.17 2.34
CA MET A 166 -5.67 -11.72 3.66
C MET A 166 -4.35 -12.50 3.60
N LEU A 167 -4.14 -13.28 2.54
CA LEU A 167 -2.87 -13.97 2.29
C LEU A 167 -1.69 -12.99 2.16
N ARG A 168 -1.83 -11.94 1.36
CA ARG A 168 -0.80 -10.92 1.17
C ARG A 168 -0.43 -10.16 2.43
N MET A 169 -1.40 -9.98 3.31
CA MET A 169 -1.21 -9.33 4.61
C MET A 169 -0.63 -10.29 5.67
N GLY A 170 -0.41 -11.56 5.33
CA GLY A 170 0.13 -12.57 6.24
C GLY A 170 -0.88 -13.14 7.22
N PHE A 171 -2.19 -12.93 7.01
CA PHE A 171 -3.26 -13.39 7.91
C PHE A 171 -3.71 -14.83 7.65
N ILE A 172 -2.96 -15.60 6.86
CA ILE A 172 -3.41 -16.94 6.46
C ILE A 172 -3.50 -17.88 7.68
N ASP A 173 -2.53 -17.81 8.58
CA ASP A 173 -2.50 -18.62 9.80
C ASP A 173 -3.61 -18.19 10.78
N ASP A 174 -3.90 -16.88 10.84
CA ASP A 174 -5.01 -16.33 11.61
C ASP A 174 -6.36 -16.83 11.07
N VAL A 175 -6.55 -16.84 9.76
CA VAL A 175 -7.74 -17.37 9.10
C VAL A 175 -7.92 -18.86 9.41
N GLU A 176 -6.86 -19.66 9.29
CA GLU A 176 -6.90 -21.09 9.66
C GLU A 176 -7.23 -21.29 11.16
N THR A 177 -6.71 -20.43 12.02
CA THR A 177 -7.00 -20.47 13.46
C THR A 177 -8.49 -20.25 13.74
N VAL A 178 -9.10 -19.27 13.08
CA VAL A 178 -10.55 -19.03 13.20
C VAL A 178 -11.35 -20.21 12.62
N LEU A 179 -10.98 -20.73 11.43
CA LEU A 179 -11.63 -21.88 10.81
C LEU A 179 -11.66 -23.10 11.73
N LYS A 180 -10.57 -23.38 12.45
CA LYS A 180 -10.47 -24.50 13.42
C LYS A 180 -11.33 -24.31 14.68
N LYS A 181 -11.65 -23.05 15.04
CA LYS A 181 -12.46 -22.72 16.23
C LYS A 181 -13.98 -22.60 15.93
N THR A 182 -14.40 -22.88 14.72
CA THR A 182 -15.81 -22.82 14.29
C THR A 182 -16.39 -24.22 14.07
N PRO A 183 -17.73 -24.45 14.24
CA PRO A 183 -18.35 -25.76 14.07
C PRO A 183 -18.05 -26.37 12.71
N GLU A 184 -17.84 -27.67 12.64
CA GLU A 184 -17.62 -28.38 11.36
C GLU A 184 -18.85 -28.39 10.46
N THR A 185 -20.05 -28.24 11.01
CA THR A 185 -21.33 -28.22 10.29
C THR A 185 -21.59 -26.91 9.55
N ARG A 186 -20.77 -25.87 9.79
CA ARG A 186 -20.92 -24.57 9.14
C ARG A 186 -20.78 -24.67 7.62
N GLN A 187 -21.53 -23.86 6.93
CA GLN A 187 -21.29 -23.51 5.52
C GLN A 187 -20.09 -22.57 5.40
N VAL A 188 -19.23 -22.75 4.39
CA VAL A 188 -18.10 -21.86 4.10
C VAL A 188 -18.27 -21.25 2.71
N ALA A 189 -18.18 -19.92 2.62
CA ALA A 189 -18.13 -19.20 1.36
C ALA A 189 -16.79 -18.41 1.26
N LEU A 190 -15.97 -18.75 0.28
CA LEU A 190 -14.69 -18.10 0.04
C LEU A 190 -14.78 -17.26 -1.23
N PHE A 191 -14.55 -15.96 -1.08
CA PHE A 191 -14.48 -15.00 -2.19
C PHE A 191 -13.09 -14.44 -2.33
N SER A 192 -12.58 -14.45 -3.56
CA SER A 192 -11.24 -13.93 -3.89
C SER A 192 -11.23 -13.36 -5.30
N ALA A 193 -10.36 -12.40 -5.57
CA ALA A 193 -10.13 -11.93 -6.94
C ALA A 193 -9.16 -12.85 -7.69
N THR A 194 -8.25 -13.50 -6.98
CA THR A 194 -7.25 -14.42 -7.51
C THR A 194 -7.21 -15.71 -6.72
N MET A 195 -6.66 -16.76 -7.31
CA MET A 195 -6.64 -18.10 -6.71
C MET A 195 -5.19 -18.64 -6.60
N PRO A 196 -4.33 -18.03 -5.78
CA PRO A 196 -2.98 -18.52 -5.53
C PRO A 196 -3.01 -19.90 -4.84
N PRO A 197 -1.92 -20.68 -4.90
CA PRO A 197 -1.88 -22.04 -4.34
C PRO A 197 -2.26 -22.12 -2.86
N ALA A 198 -1.91 -21.13 -2.05
CA ALA A 198 -2.27 -21.12 -0.63
C ALA A 198 -3.78 -20.97 -0.40
N ILE A 199 -4.47 -20.12 -1.15
CA ILE A 199 -5.94 -19.99 -1.08
C ILE A 199 -6.62 -21.24 -1.58
N ARG A 200 -6.12 -21.85 -2.65
CA ARG A 200 -6.62 -23.15 -3.15
C ARG A 200 -6.48 -24.24 -2.09
N ARG A 201 -5.37 -24.28 -1.34
CA ARG A 201 -5.17 -25.21 -0.22
C ARG A 201 -6.24 -25.00 0.87
N ILE A 202 -6.52 -23.76 1.26
CA ILE A 202 -7.58 -23.47 2.24
C ILE A 202 -8.93 -23.94 1.72
N ALA A 203 -9.26 -23.64 0.46
CA ALA A 203 -10.52 -24.11 -0.14
C ALA A 203 -10.62 -25.64 -0.10
N GLN A 204 -9.58 -26.37 -0.50
CA GLN A 204 -9.54 -27.83 -0.48
C GLN A 204 -9.60 -28.43 0.93
N THR A 205 -9.07 -27.74 1.94
CA THR A 205 -9.03 -28.25 3.32
C THR A 205 -10.32 -28.01 4.08
N TYR A 206 -10.96 -26.85 3.87
CA TYR A 206 -12.06 -26.40 4.74
C TYR A 206 -13.43 -26.31 4.06
N LEU A 207 -13.52 -26.37 2.72
CA LEU A 207 -14.79 -26.36 1.99
C LEU A 207 -15.19 -27.80 1.64
N LYS A 208 -16.49 -28.10 1.73
CA LYS A 208 -17.10 -29.41 1.44
C LYS A 208 -17.80 -29.35 0.09
N GLU A 209 -17.25 -30.01 -0.91
CA GLU A 209 -17.81 -30.06 -2.29
C GLU A 209 -18.35 -28.69 -2.76
N PRO A 210 -17.51 -27.64 -2.76
CA PRO A 210 -18.00 -26.30 -3.02
C PRO A 210 -18.51 -26.14 -4.43
N VAL A 211 -19.51 -25.27 -4.59
CA VAL A 211 -19.87 -24.74 -5.89
C VAL A 211 -18.80 -23.77 -6.33
N GLU A 212 -18.02 -24.14 -7.35
CA GLU A 212 -17.01 -23.27 -7.92
C GLU A 212 -17.64 -22.30 -8.92
N VAL A 213 -17.60 -21.02 -8.60
CA VAL A 213 -18.07 -19.93 -9.46
C VAL A 213 -16.88 -19.10 -9.89
N ASN A 214 -16.55 -19.16 -11.16
CA ASN A 214 -15.46 -18.39 -11.74
C ASN A 214 -16.01 -17.39 -12.75
N ILE A 215 -16.08 -16.13 -12.36
CA ILE A 215 -16.47 -15.03 -13.24
C ILE A 215 -15.22 -14.50 -13.92
N ALA A 216 -14.96 -15.05 -15.10
CA ALA A 216 -13.86 -14.59 -15.94
C ALA A 216 -14.11 -13.13 -16.34
N ALA A 217 -13.26 -12.23 -15.89
CA ALA A 217 -13.27 -10.87 -16.41
C ALA A 217 -12.82 -10.88 -17.87
N LYS A 218 -13.57 -10.26 -18.76
CA LYS A 218 -13.18 -10.05 -20.17
C LYS A 218 -11.85 -9.25 -20.25
N THR A 219 -11.62 -8.37 -19.28
CA THR A 219 -10.37 -7.64 -19.05
C THR A 219 -10.06 -7.64 -17.55
N THR A 220 -8.79 -7.69 -17.15
CA THR A 220 -8.36 -7.71 -15.75
C THR A 220 -8.62 -6.37 -15.06
N THR A 221 -8.87 -5.32 -15.83
CA THR A 221 -9.21 -3.97 -15.37
C THR A 221 -10.58 -3.55 -15.88
N SER A 222 -11.27 -2.67 -15.15
CA SER A 222 -12.52 -2.09 -15.62
C SER A 222 -12.30 -1.36 -16.96
N ALA A 223 -13.11 -1.66 -17.95
CA ALA A 223 -13.08 -0.96 -19.26
C ALA A 223 -13.29 0.56 -19.14
N ASN A 224 -13.83 1.00 -18.00
CA ASN A 224 -14.12 2.41 -17.72
C ASN A 224 -12.93 3.17 -17.15
N ILE A 225 -11.75 2.53 -16.97
CA ILE A 225 -10.57 3.19 -16.42
C ILE A 225 -9.58 3.46 -17.56
N ARG A 226 -9.38 4.75 -17.87
CA ARG A 226 -8.34 5.19 -18.77
C ARG A 226 -6.99 5.07 -18.10
N GLN A 227 -6.03 4.36 -18.71
CA GLN A 227 -4.72 4.12 -18.13
C GLN A 227 -3.64 4.84 -18.91
N ARG A 228 -2.83 5.63 -18.21
CA ARG A 228 -1.75 6.44 -18.81
C ARG A 228 -0.46 6.28 -17.99
N TYR A 229 0.69 6.38 -18.64
CA TYR A 229 1.96 6.43 -17.93
C TYR A 229 2.81 7.60 -18.39
N TRP A 230 3.65 8.08 -17.49
CA TRP A 230 4.65 9.09 -17.77
C TRP A 230 6.06 8.58 -17.48
N TRP A 231 6.99 8.78 -18.45
CA TRP A 231 8.39 8.48 -18.23
C TRP A 231 9.05 9.50 -17.31
N VAL A 232 9.55 9.03 -16.15
CA VAL A 232 10.31 9.87 -15.22
C VAL A 232 11.70 10.11 -15.80
N SER A 233 11.87 11.24 -16.48
CA SER A 233 13.13 11.67 -17.08
C SER A 233 13.26 13.18 -17.01
N GLY A 234 14.40 13.67 -16.51
CA GLY A 234 14.76 15.08 -16.53
C GLY A 234 13.98 16.03 -15.61
N MET A 235 12.88 15.60 -15.02
CA MET A 235 12.06 16.37 -14.07
C MET A 235 11.79 15.58 -12.79
N HIS A 236 11.72 16.28 -11.66
CA HIS A 236 11.34 15.63 -10.41
C HIS A 236 9.87 15.18 -10.42
N LYS A 237 9.60 13.99 -9.88
CA LYS A 237 8.24 13.42 -9.79
C LYS A 237 7.23 14.40 -9.15
N LEU A 238 7.65 15.14 -8.13
CA LEU A 238 6.79 16.10 -7.44
C LEU A 238 6.36 17.26 -8.35
N ASP A 239 7.27 17.77 -9.18
CA ASP A 239 6.96 18.88 -10.09
C ASP A 239 6.06 18.41 -11.23
N ALA A 240 6.29 17.18 -11.73
CA ALA A 240 5.40 16.54 -12.69
C ALA A 240 3.99 16.35 -12.11
N LEU A 241 3.90 15.82 -10.88
CA LEU A 241 2.63 15.66 -10.17
C LEU A 241 1.91 16.99 -10.01
N THR A 242 2.62 18.06 -9.57
CA THR A 242 2.02 19.38 -9.38
C THR A 242 1.45 19.92 -10.72
N ARG A 243 2.16 19.77 -11.84
CA ARG A 243 1.65 20.20 -13.16
C ARG A 243 0.38 19.45 -13.56
N ILE A 244 0.33 18.14 -13.30
CA ILE A 244 -0.88 17.33 -13.57
C ILE A 244 -2.04 17.85 -12.70
N LEU A 245 -1.83 18.04 -11.40
CA LEU A 245 -2.86 18.49 -10.46
C LEU A 245 -3.39 19.90 -10.75
N GLU A 246 -2.59 20.75 -11.39
CA GLU A 246 -3.01 22.10 -11.75
C GLU A 246 -3.87 22.15 -13.01
N VAL A 247 -3.66 21.22 -13.96
CA VAL A 247 -4.30 21.25 -15.27
C VAL A 247 -5.45 20.26 -15.39
N GLU A 248 -5.29 19.03 -14.89
CA GLU A 248 -6.31 18.00 -15.02
C GLU A 248 -7.44 18.22 -14.01
N PRO A 249 -8.71 18.23 -14.47
CA PRO A 249 -9.84 18.29 -13.56
C PRO A 249 -10.03 16.94 -12.87
N PHE A 250 -10.14 16.93 -11.57
CA PHE A 250 -10.45 15.73 -10.78
C PHE A 250 -11.39 16.05 -9.61
N ASP A 251 -12.26 15.11 -9.24
CA ASP A 251 -13.12 15.24 -8.06
C ASP A 251 -12.39 14.87 -6.78
N GLY A 252 -11.71 13.73 -6.81
CA GLY A 252 -10.85 13.22 -5.77
C GLY A 252 -9.76 12.33 -6.34
N MET A 253 -8.58 12.35 -5.73
CA MET A 253 -7.41 11.58 -6.19
C MET A 253 -6.78 10.78 -5.06
N ILE A 254 -6.41 9.53 -5.34
CA ILE A 254 -5.49 8.76 -4.50
C ILE A 254 -4.12 8.72 -5.17
N VAL A 255 -3.09 9.13 -4.41
CA VAL A 255 -1.69 9.05 -4.83
C VAL A 255 -1.00 7.93 -4.05
N PHE A 256 -0.53 6.92 -4.75
CA PHE A 256 0.16 5.79 -4.14
C PHE A 256 1.66 6.02 -4.04
N ALA A 257 2.19 6.02 -2.81
CA ALA A 257 3.62 6.07 -2.51
C ALA A 257 4.07 4.77 -1.83
N ARG A 258 5.36 4.44 -2.00
CA ARG A 258 5.91 3.14 -1.60
C ARG A 258 6.07 2.97 -0.09
N THR A 259 6.41 4.03 0.64
CA THR A 259 6.71 3.98 2.07
C THR A 259 5.84 4.93 2.87
N LYS A 260 5.68 4.65 4.17
CA LYS A 260 4.94 5.52 5.09
C LYS A 260 5.51 6.93 5.13
N ALA A 261 6.83 7.05 5.30
CA ALA A 261 7.51 8.35 5.32
C ALA A 261 7.30 9.12 4.01
N ALA A 262 7.35 8.44 2.84
CA ALA A 262 7.07 9.09 1.56
C ALA A 262 5.63 9.59 1.44
N THR A 263 4.65 8.94 2.10
CA THR A 263 3.26 9.44 2.09
C THR A 263 3.13 10.74 2.86
N GLU A 264 3.76 10.84 4.03
CA GLU A 264 3.76 12.04 4.86
C GLU A 264 4.48 13.19 4.17
N GLU A 265 5.71 12.96 3.74
CA GLU A 265 6.52 13.96 3.03
C GLU A 265 5.81 14.50 1.78
N LEU A 266 5.20 13.62 0.99
CA LEU A 266 4.50 14.02 -0.23
C LEU A 266 3.23 14.82 0.09
N ALA A 267 2.45 14.41 1.10
CA ALA A 267 1.26 15.15 1.53
C ALA A 267 1.62 16.55 2.04
N ASP A 268 2.65 16.67 2.87
CA ASP A 268 3.13 17.96 3.39
C ASP A 268 3.59 18.89 2.25
N LYS A 269 4.33 18.35 1.27
CA LYS A 269 4.77 19.11 0.10
C LYS A 269 3.61 19.57 -0.79
N LEU A 270 2.54 18.78 -0.89
CA LEU A 270 1.33 19.16 -1.62
C LEU A 270 0.54 20.23 -0.87
N GLN A 271 0.42 20.11 0.47
CA GLN A 271 -0.20 21.13 1.32
C GLN A 271 0.56 22.46 1.24
N ALA A 272 1.89 22.43 1.29
CA ALA A 272 2.73 23.63 1.14
C ALA A 272 2.53 24.34 -0.21
N ARG A 273 2.00 23.62 -1.23
CA ARG A 273 1.61 24.17 -2.53
C ARG A 273 0.14 24.61 -2.60
N GLY A 274 -0.56 24.62 -1.46
CA GLY A 274 -1.96 25.05 -1.37
C GLY A 274 -2.99 24.00 -1.82
N LEU A 275 -2.60 22.72 -1.92
CA LEU A 275 -3.50 21.63 -2.30
C LEU A 275 -4.10 20.97 -1.05
N ALA A 276 -5.39 20.64 -1.10
CA ALA A 276 -6.08 19.92 -0.02
C ALA A 276 -5.69 18.45 -0.02
N ALA A 277 -4.50 18.15 0.53
CA ALA A 277 -3.91 16.82 0.56
C ALA A 277 -3.75 16.30 2.01
N ALA A 278 -3.81 14.99 2.22
CA ALA A 278 -3.46 14.36 3.49
C ALA A 278 -2.83 12.98 3.26
N ALA A 279 -1.95 12.58 4.17
CA ALA A 279 -1.40 11.23 4.18
C ALA A 279 -2.33 10.25 4.91
N ILE A 280 -2.31 8.97 4.47
CA ILE A 280 -2.89 7.85 5.19
C ILE A 280 -1.91 6.67 5.16
N ASN A 281 -1.56 6.15 6.34
CA ASN A 281 -0.64 5.03 6.48
C ASN A 281 -1.01 4.14 7.67
N GLY A 282 -0.28 3.04 7.85
CA GLY A 282 -0.60 2.03 8.88
C GLY A 282 -0.37 2.48 10.32
N ASP A 283 0.44 3.53 10.55
CA ASP A 283 0.79 4.00 11.91
C ASP A 283 -0.19 5.06 12.43
N MET A 284 -1.07 5.57 11.54
CA MET A 284 -2.09 6.53 11.91
C MET A 284 -3.11 5.94 12.89
N GLN A 285 -3.46 6.69 13.93
CA GLN A 285 -4.53 6.30 14.84
C GLN A 285 -5.86 6.16 14.09
N GLN A 286 -6.66 5.16 14.47
CA GLN A 286 -7.89 4.82 13.75
C GLN A 286 -8.87 6.00 13.63
N ALA A 287 -9.09 6.74 14.72
CA ALA A 287 -9.99 7.91 14.69
C ALA A 287 -9.51 9.00 13.71
N ALA A 288 -8.19 9.25 13.64
CA ALA A 288 -7.62 10.20 12.68
C ALA A 288 -7.80 9.71 11.24
N ARG A 289 -7.60 8.41 11.01
CA ARG A 289 -7.78 7.76 9.71
C ARG A 289 -9.23 7.86 9.22
N GLU A 290 -10.21 7.51 10.07
CA GLU A 290 -11.64 7.63 9.77
C GLU A 290 -12.02 9.08 9.46
N LYS A 291 -11.52 10.05 10.25
CA LYS A 291 -11.73 11.48 10.00
C LYS A 291 -11.17 11.91 8.63
N THR A 292 -9.96 11.46 8.26
CA THR A 292 -9.35 11.79 6.97
C THR A 292 -10.16 11.22 5.81
N ILE A 293 -10.62 9.97 5.93
CA ILE A 293 -11.48 9.34 4.92
C ILE A 293 -12.82 10.09 4.79
N GLN A 294 -13.41 10.51 5.92
CA GLN A 294 -14.63 11.27 5.91
C GLN A 294 -14.44 12.64 5.26
N GLN A 295 -13.33 13.33 5.53
CA GLN A 295 -12.98 14.59 4.85
C GLN A 295 -12.86 14.43 3.33
N LEU A 296 -12.29 13.29 2.87
CA LEU A 296 -12.23 12.97 1.45
C LEU A 296 -13.64 12.74 0.87
N LYS A 297 -14.51 12.02 1.57
CA LYS A 297 -15.91 11.82 1.16
C LYS A 297 -16.69 13.13 1.09
N ASP A 298 -16.49 14.03 2.06
CA ASP A 298 -17.16 15.32 2.17
C ASP A 298 -16.64 16.39 1.18
N GLY A 299 -15.57 16.11 0.43
CA GLY A 299 -14.95 17.10 -0.46
C GLY A 299 -14.15 18.20 0.26
N LYS A 300 -13.81 18.00 1.54
CA LYS A 300 -12.90 18.88 2.29
C LYS A 300 -11.43 18.55 2.04
N LEU A 301 -11.18 17.37 1.52
CA LEU A 301 -9.89 16.85 1.10
C LEU A 301 -10.04 16.35 -0.34
N ASP A 302 -9.11 16.74 -1.22
CA ASP A 302 -9.15 16.36 -2.63
C ASP A 302 -8.13 15.28 -2.97
N ILE A 303 -7.01 15.22 -2.23
CA ILE A 303 -5.89 14.32 -2.51
C ILE A 303 -5.57 13.50 -1.27
N LEU A 304 -5.62 12.19 -1.42
CA LEU A 304 -5.18 11.24 -0.39
C LEU A 304 -3.88 10.59 -0.82
N VAL A 305 -2.80 10.78 -0.06
CA VAL A 305 -1.52 10.10 -0.30
C VAL A 305 -1.45 8.86 0.57
N ALA A 306 -1.34 7.67 -0.04
CA ALA A 306 -1.50 6.42 0.67
C ALA A 306 -0.46 5.36 0.31
N THR A 307 -0.19 4.44 1.25
CA THR A 307 0.46 3.17 0.94
C THR A 307 -0.58 2.14 0.47
N ASP A 308 -0.13 1.04 -0.19
CA ASP A 308 -1.02 -0.03 -0.61
C ASP A 308 -1.89 -0.55 0.53
N VAL A 309 -1.28 -0.86 1.67
CA VAL A 309 -1.98 -1.39 2.85
C VAL A 309 -3.03 -0.40 3.38
N ALA A 310 -2.68 0.89 3.38
CA ALA A 310 -3.58 1.92 3.89
C ALA A 310 -4.74 2.26 2.95
N ALA A 311 -4.57 2.13 1.66
CA ALA A 311 -5.63 2.38 0.68
C ALA A 311 -6.54 1.16 0.44
N ARG A 312 -6.18 -0.02 0.95
CA ARG A 312 -7.03 -1.22 0.84
C ARG A 312 -8.36 -1.00 1.56
N GLY A 313 -9.41 -1.52 0.95
CA GLY A 313 -10.77 -1.38 1.49
C GLY A 313 -11.35 0.03 1.39
N LEU A 314 -10.63 1.05 0.92
CA LEU A 314 -11.21 2.37 0.71
C LEU A 314 -12.26 2.33 -0.39
N ASP A 315 -13.47 2.75 -0.05
CA ASP A 315 -14.59 2.92 -0.98
C ASP A 315 -15.12 4.35 -0.87
N VAL A 316 -14.66 5.17 -1.79
CA VAL A 316 -15.04 6.59 -1.88
C VAL A 316 -15.41 6.88 -3.32
N GLU A 317 -16.68 7.05 -3.59
CA GLU A 317 -17.25 7.17 -4.94
C GLU A 317 -16.71 8.37 -5.74
N ARG A 318 -16.34 9.46 -5.02
CA ARG A 318 -15.81 10.66 -5.68
C ARG A 318 -14.39 10.53 -6.23
N ILE A 319 -13.70 9.40 -6.00
CA ILE A 319 -12.35 9.20 -6.54
C ILE A 319 -12.43 9.01 -8.05
N SER A 320 -12.09 10.08 -8.77
CA SER A 320 -12.00 10.08 -10.23
C SER A 320 -10.62 9.66 -10.73
N HIS A 321 -9.55 9.90 -9.95
CA HIS A 321 -8.17 9.65 -10.36
C HIS A 321 -7.39 8.78 -9.35
N VAL A 322 -6.55 7.90 -9.90
CA VAL A 322 -5.54 7.16 -9.15
C VAL A 322 -4.18 7.44 -9.77
N LEU A 323 -3.24 7.95 -8.97
CA LEU A 323 -1.89 8.20 -9.43
C LEU A 323 -0.90 7.28 -8.69
N ASN A 324 -0.18 6.47 -9.44
CA ASN A 324 0.90 5.64 -8.93
C ASN A 324 2.21 6.46 -8.96
N TYR A 325 2.49 7.20 -7.90
CA TYR A 325 3.74 7.97 -7.74
C TYR A 325 4.97 7.06 -7.74
N ASP A 326 4.79 5.88 -7.14
CA ASP A 326 5.72 4.77 -7.25
C ASP A 326 5.04 3.55 -7.87
N ILE A 327 5.70 2.94 -8.84
CA ILE A 327 5.21 1.72 -9.48
C ILE A 327 5.05 0.61 -8.43
N PRO A 328 3.96 -0.18 -8.47
CA PRO A 328 3.76 -1.28 -7.54
C PRO A 328 4.78 -2.41 -7.76
N TYR A 329 4.95 -3.26 -6.76
CA TYR A 329 5.89 -4.40 -6.82
C TYR A 329 5.39 -5.55 -7.70
N ASP A 330 4.09 -5.66 -7.89
CA ASP A 330 3.43 -6.72 -8.66
C ASP A 330 2.23 -6.18 -9.44
N THR A 331 1.81 -6.95 -10.44
CA THR A 331 0.73 -6.55 -11.37
C THR A 331 -0.64 -6.54 -10.73
N GLU A 332 -0.84 -7.36 -9.71
CA GLU A 332 -2.11 -7.47 -9.01
C GLU A 332 -2.33 -6.26 -8.09
N SER A 333 -1.27 -5.82 -7.39
CA SER A 333 -1.30 -4.54 -6.65
C SER A 333 -1.66 -3.36 -7.55
N TYR A 334 -1.18 -3.34 -8.80
CA TYR A 334 -1.59 -2.32 -9.77
C TYR A 334 -3.11 -2.33 -10.00
N VAL A 335 -3.68 -3.50 -10.28
CA VAL A 335 -5.13 -3.66 -10.52
C VAL A 335 -5.94 -3.22 -9.29
N HIS A 336 -5.50 -3.60 -8.08
CA HIS A 336 -6.14 -3.20 -6.82
C HIS A 336 -6.05 -1.70 -6.54
N ARG A 337 -4.94 -1.04 -6.93
CA ARG A 337 -4.80 0.41 -6.82
C ARG A 337 -5.76 1.14 -7.76
N ILE A 338 -5.75 0.80 -9.04
CA ILE A 338 -6.60 1.49 -10.03
C ILE A 338 -8.09 1.19 -9.83
N GLY A 339 -8.42 0.03 -9.24
CA GLY A 339 -9.78 -0.31 -8.82
C GLY A 339 -10.34 0.57 -7.68
N ARG A 340 -9.61 1.60 -7.21
CA ARG A 340 -10.16 2.63 -6.32
C ARG A 340 -10.94 3.70 -7.08
N THR A 341 -10.77 3.80 -8.39
CA THR A 341 -11.57 4.63 -9.30
C THR A 341 -12.43 3.79 -10.25
N GLY A 342 -13.23 4.40 -11.10
CA GLY A 342 -14.10 3.69 -12.06
C GLY A 342 -15.21 2.85 -11.43
N ARG A 343 -15.64 3.18 -10.21
CA ARG A 343 -16.65 2.44 -9.47
C ARG A 343 -18.06 2.87 -9.82
N ALA A 344 -19.04 2.00 -9.56
CA ALA A 344 -20.46 2.24 -9.82
C ALA A 344 -20.77 2.70 -11.27
N GLY A 345 -20.02 2.19 -12.24
CA GLY A 345 -20.21 2.52 -13.67
C GLY A 345 -19.64 3.88 -14.10
N ARG A 346 -19.00 4.63 -13.20
CA ARG A 346 -18.32 5.90 -13.51
C ARG A 346 -17.02 5.65 -14.27
N SER A 347 -16.58 6.63 -15.07
CA SER A 347 -15.25 6.64 -15.66
C SER A 347 -14.19 6.99 -14.63
N GLY A 348 -12.98 6.48 -14.79
CA GLY A 348 -11.83 6.77 -13.95
C GLY A 348 -10.55 6.96 -14.76
N ASP A 349 -9.60 7.68 -14.20
CA ASP A 349 -8.26 7.86 -14.75
C ASP A 349 -7.20 7.26 -13.84
N ALA A 350 -6.27 6.50 -14.42
CA ALA A 350 -5.12 5.92 -13.76
C ALA A 350 -3.83 6.42 -14.39
N ILE A 351 -2.96 7.03 -13.61
CA ILE A 351 -1.67 7.57 -14.05
C ILE A 351 -0.55 6.81 -13.36
N LEU A 352 0.46 6.39 -14.10
CA LEU A 352 1.60 5.64 -13.60
C LEU A 352 2.92 6.36 -13.90
N PHE A 353 3.69 6.68 -12.87
CA PHE A 353 5.05 7.20 -13.03
C PHE A 353 6.02 6.03 -13.17
N VAL A 354 6.76 6.00 -14.27
CA VAL A 354 7.65 4.89 -14.63
C VAL A 354 9.07 5.40 -14.87
N THR A 355 10.03 4.86 -14.12
CA THR A 355 11.45 5.11 -14.42
C THR A 355 11.95 4.15 -15.50
N PRO A 356 13.04 4.48 -16.22
CA PRO A 356 13.59 3.60 -17.25
C PRO A 356 13.94 2.19 -16.74
N ARG A 357 14.29 2.05 -15.45
CA ARG A 357 14.58 0.75 -14.80
C ARG A 357 13.32 -0.10 -14.59
N GLU A 358 12.15 0.52 -14.54
CA GLU A 358 10.86 -0.12 -14.26
C GLU A 358 10.10 -0.51 -15.54
N LYS A 359 10.70 -0.33 -16.73
CA LYS A 359 10.11 -0.72 -18.02
C LYS A 359 9.64 -2.18 -18.07
N GLY A 360 10.34 -3.07 -17.37
CA GLY A 360 9.96 -4.48 -17.27
C GLY A 360 8.62 -4.68 -16.55
N MET A 361 8.40 -3.93 -15.45
CA MET A 361 7.16 -3.96 -14.68
C MET A 361 6.00 -3.39 -15.49
N LEU A 362 6.18 -2.25 -16.19
CA LEU A 362 5.16 -1.68 -17.08
C LEU A 362 4.66 -2.72 -18.09
N ARG A 363 5.57 -3.41 -18.80
CA ARG A 363 5.20 -4.49 -19.74
C ARG A 363 4.51 -5.68 -19.08
N SER A 364 4.83 -5.97 -17.82
CA SER A 364 4.17 -7.03 -17.06
C SER A 364 2.74 -6.63 -16.70
N ILE A 365 2.53 -5.36 -16.33
CA ILE A 365 1.21 -4.80 -16.05
C ILE A 365 0.35 -4.83 -17.32
N GLU A 366 0.85 -4.36 -18.47
CA GLU A 366 0.11 -4.39 -19.75
C GLU A 366 -0.31 -5.81 -20.14
N ARG A 367 0.59 -6.79 -19.96
CA ARG A 367 0.26 -8.21 -20.22
C ARG A 367 -0.80 -8.75 -19.27
N ALA A 368 -0.71 -8.40 -17.98
CA ALA A 368 -1.66 -8.88 -16.97
C ALA A 368 -3.03 -8.23 -17.15
N THR A 369 -3.08 -6.94 -17.47
CA THR A 369 -4.33 -6.20 -17.69
C THR A 369 -4.94 -6.44 -19.07
N ARG A 370 -4.16 -7.00 -19.99
CA ARG A 370 -4.53 -7.19 -21.41
C ARG A 370 -4.95 -5.88 -22.08
N GLN A 371 -4.43 -4.77 -21.60
CA GLN A 371 -4.68 -3.42 -22.14
C GLN A 371 -3.35 -2.68 -22.28
N PRO A 372 -3.09 -2.01 -23.40
CA PRO A 372 -1.98 -1.09 -23.52
C PRO A 372 -2.20 0.11 -22.60
N ILE A 373 -1.12 0.59 -21.98
CA ILE A 373 -1.14 1.81 -21.18
C ILE A 373 -0.60 2.94 -22.05
N GLU A 374 -1.36 4.02 -22.22
CA GLU A 374 -1.00 5.13 -23.11
C GLU A 374 0.13 5.97 -22.53
N GLU A 375 1.12 6.31 -23.34
CA GLU A 375 2.13 7.28 -22.92
C GLU A 375 1.53 8.69 -22.90
N MET A 376 1.64 9.37 -21.75
CA MET A 376 1.18 10.74 -21.60
C MET A 376 2.33 11.74 -21.64
N GLN A 377 2.07 12.89 -22.22
CA GLN A 377 2.94 14.06 -22.10
C GLN A 377 2.49 14.88 -20.89
N LEU A 378 3.46 15.41 -20.15
CA LEU A 378 3.14 16.35 -19.07
C LEU A 378 2.55 17.65 -19.62
N PRO A 379 1.63 18.29 -18.88
CA PRO A 379 1.17 19.61 -19.21
C PRO A 379 2.34 20.59 -19.41
N SER A 380 2.30 21.38 -20.47
CA SER A 380 3.31 22.40 -20.73
C SER A 380 3.26 23.51 -19.69
N VAL A 381 4.33 24.30 -19.59
CA VAL A 381 4.35 25.47 -18.69
C VAL A 381 3.27 26.47 -19.09
N GLU A 382 3.03 26.62 -20.40
CA GLU A 382 1.97 27.48 -20.94
C GLU A 382 0.60 27.01 -20.47
N ALA A 383 0.28 25.72 -20.61
CA ALA A 383 -1.01 25.16 -20.19
C ALA A 383 -1.25 25.33 -18.67
N VAL A 384 -0.19 25.19 -17.87
CA VAL A 384 -0.28 25.45 -16.42
C VAL A 384 -0.54 26.93 -16.15
N ASN A 385 0.17 27.81 -16.85
CA ASN A 385 0.03 29.26 -16.69
C ASN A 385 -1.38 29.73 -17.12
N ASP A 386 -1.87 29.23 -18.24
CA ASP A 386 -3.22 29.54 -18.72
C ASP A 386 -4.28 29.13 -17.68
N ARG A 387 -4.13 27.94 -17.11
CA ARG A 387 -5.05 27.46 -16.05
C ARG A 387 -4.97 28.28 -14.77
N ARG A 388 -3.78 28.74 -14.39
CA ARG A 388 -3.60 29.63 -13.22
C ARG A 388 -4.25 30.99 -13.46
N VAL A 389 -4.07 31.55 -14.67
CA VAL A 389 -4.70 32.82 -15.04
C VAL A 389 -6.22 32.66 -15.05
N GLU A 390 -6.77 31.63 -15.68
CA GLU A 390 -8.21 31.34 -15.70
C GLU A 390 -8.78 31.25 -14.28
N LYS A 391 -8.12 30.47 -13.40
CA LYS A 391 -8.55 30.33 -12.00
C LYS A 391 -8.48 31.65 -11.23
N PHE A 392 -7.46 32.46 -11.49
CA PHE A 392 -7.33 33.77 -10.87
C PHE A 392 -8.46 34.72 -11.32
N LEU A 393 -8.74 34.78 -12.62
CA LEU A 393 -9.81 35.60 -13.18
C LEU A 393 -11.21 35.13 -12.72
N SER A 394 -11.44 33.81 -12.63
CA SER A 394 -12.68 33.27 -12.07
C SER A 394 -12.90 33.74 -10.63
N ARG A 395 -11.87 33.71 -9.78
CA ARG A 395 -11.95 34.21 -8.39
C ARG A 395 -12.35 35.68 -8.32
N ILE A 396 -11.85 36.50 -9.25
CA ILE A 396 -12.26 37.91 -9.34
C ILE A 396 -13.75 38.01 -9.71
N THR A 397 -14.19 37.26 -10.74
CA THR A 397 -15.59 37.22 -11.17
C THR A 397 -16.53 36.80 -10.03
N ASP A 398 -16.17 35.71 -9.34
CA ASP A 398 -16.98 35.20 -8.22
C ASP A 398 -17.03 36.20 -7.05
N THR A 399 -15.93 36.90 -6.78
CA THR A 399 -15.87 37.93 -5.74
C THR A 399 -16.77 39.13 -6.08
N LEU A 400 -16.73 39.57 -7.34
CA LEU A 400 -17.59 40.64 -7.83
C LEU A 400 -19.07 40.24 -7.76
N ALA A 401 -19.41 39.03 -8.19
CA ALA A 401 -20.77 38.49 -8.13
C ALA A 401 -21.31 38.34 -6.70
N SER A 402 -20.44 38.12 -5.71
CA SER A 402 -20.84 37.99 -4.31
C SER A 402 -21.36 39.26 -3.69
N GLY A 403 -21.17 40.43 -4.31
CA GLY A 403 -21.57 41.75 -3.82
C GLY A 403 -20.80 42.28 -2.59
N LYS A 404 -19.92 41.45 -2.00
CA LYS A 404 -19.17 41.81 -0.78
C LYS A 404 -18.07 42.86 -1.02
N ALA A 405 -17.67 43.05 -2.28
CA ALA A 405 -16.66 44.06 -2.66
C ALA A 405 -17.16 45.50 -2.44
N GLY A 406 -18.48 45.71 -2.28
CA GLY A 406 -19.09 47.04 -2.08
C GLY A 406 -18.59 47.79 -0.85
N GLU A 407 -18.25 47.06 0.23
CA GLU A 407 -17.72 47.65 1.48
C GLU A 407 -16.36 48.35 1.26
N PHE A 408 -15.57 47.84 0.34
CA PHE A 408 -14.23 48.36 0.02
C PHE A 408 -14.25 49.46 -1.05
N ARG A 409 -15.36 49.62 -1.77
CA ARG A 409 -15.45 50.52 -2.91
C ARG A 409 -15.16 51.97 -2.53
N ALA A 410 -15.83 52.48 -1.50
CA ALA A 410 -15.64 53.86 -1.03
C ALA A 410 -14.20 54.11 -0.55
N LEU A 411 -13.54 53.11 0.04
CA LEU A 411 -12.15 53.17 0.46
C LEU A 411 -11.20 53.27 -0.74
N ILE A 412 -11.45 52.49 -1.80
CA ILE A 412 -10.64 52.52 -3.02
C ILE A 412 -10.84 53.83 -3.78
N GLU A 413 -12.09 54.32 -3.91
CA GLU A 413 -12.38 55.62 -4.55
C GLU A 413 -11.75 56.79 -3.78
N ARG A 414 -11.63 56.70 -2.45
CA ARG A 414 -10.90 57.67 -1.64
C ARG A 414 -9.37 57.60 -1.93
N TYR A 415 -8.79 56.42 -1.95
CA TYR A 415 -7.38 56.22 -2.22
C TYR A 415 -6.98 56.69 -3.62
N GLU A 416 -7.83 56.39 -4.63
CA GLU A 416 -7.65 56.86 -6.02
C GLU A 416 -7.56 58.41 -6.08
N ARG A 417 -8.45 59.10 -5.37
CA ARG A 417 -8.46 60.58 -5.31
C ARG A 417 -7.26 61.16 -4.53
N GLU A 418 -6.93 60.60 -3.38
CA GLU A 418 -5.85 61.10 -2.51
C GLU A 418 -4.48 60.88 -3.11
N GLN A 419 -4.27 59.75 -3.79
CA GLN A 419 -2.95 59.34 -4.34
C GLN A 419 -2.82 59.61 -5.85
N ASN A 420 -3.89 60.08 -6.51
CA ASN A 420 -3.97 60.27 -7.96
C ASN A 420 -3.50 59.02 -8.74
N ALA A 421 -3.86 57.80 -8.25
CA ALA A 421 -3.50 56.51 -8.78
C ALA A 421 -4.65 55.95 -9.59
N PRO A 422 -4.45 55.48 -10.84
CA PRO A 422 -5.51 54.86 -11.65
C PRO A 422 -6.07 53.60 -10.99
N ALA A 423 -7.38 53.39 -11.08
CA ALA A 423 -8.06 52.23 -10.49
C ALA A 423 -7.48 50.89 -10.96
N VAL A 424 -6.95 50.81 -12.19
CA VAL A 424 -6.28 49.61 -12.74
C VAL A 424 -4.97 49.34 -11.98
N ASP A 425 -4.18 50.36 -11.65
CA ASP A 425 -2.92 50.20 -10.92
C ASP A 425 -3.18 49.78 -9.48
N ILE A 426 -4.22 50.32 -8.86
CA ILE A 426 -4.67 49.89 -7.52
C ILE A 426 -5.12 48.43 -7.57
N ALA A 427 -5.88 48.02 -8.60
CA ALA A 427 -6.30 46.63 -8.75
C ALA A 427 -5.10 45.70 -8.95
N ALA A 428 -4.09 46.11 -9.73
CA ALA A 428 -2.86 45.33 -9.93
C ALA A 428 -2.05 45.19 -8.62
N ALA A 429 -1.94 46.27 -7.84
CA ALA A 429 -1.30 46.23 -6.53
C ALA A 429 -2.04 45.31 -5.54
N LEU A 430 -3.37 45.38 -5.50
CA LEU A 430 -4.19 44.46 -4.70
C LEU A 430 -4.07 43.01 -5.15
N ALA A 431 -4.03 42.76 -6.45
CA ALA A 431 -3.78 41.43 -7.01
C ALA A 431 -2.42 40.87 -6.54
N GLN A 432 -1.39 41.69 -6.56
CA GLN A 432 -0.06 41.30 -6.05
C GLN A 432 -0.06 41.03 -4.54
N LEU A 433 -0.75 41.86 -3.74
CA LEU A 433 -0.90 41.65 -2.31
C LEU A 433 -1.63 40.33 -2.00
N VAL A 434 -2.66 39.99 -2.75
CA VAL A 434 -3.42 38.73 -2.59
C VAL A 434 -2.57 37.53 -3.04
N GLN A 435 -1.76 37.68 -4.09
CA GLN A 435 -0.88 36.63 -4.61
C GLN A 435 0.30 36.37 -3.68
N GLY A 436 0.81 37.38 -2.97
CA GLY A 436 1.99 37.30 -2.12
C GLY A 436 3.28 37.16 -2.91
N ASP A 437 4.32 36.61 -2.28
CA ASP A 437 5.67 36.48 -2.85
C ASP A 437 5.80 35.34 -3.87
N THR A 438 4.81 34.45 -3.94
CA THR A 438 4.85 33.31 -4.88
C THR A 438 4.47 33.78 -6.29
N PRO A 439 5.32 33.58 -7.31
CA PRO A 439 4.99 33.97 -8.68
C PRO A 439 3.70 33.29 -9.18
N LEU A 440 2.76 34.07 -9.73
CA LEU A 440 1.54 33.55 -10.33
C LEU A 440 1.87 32.61 -11.50
N LEU A 441 2.83 33.01 -12.32
CA LEU A 441 3.22 32.26 -13.52
C LEU A 441 4.52 31.50 -13.26
N LEU A 442 4.58 30.29 -13.80
CA LEU A 442 5.82 29.53 -13.86
C LEU A 442 6.73 30.17 -14.92
N SER A 443 7.99 30.41 -14.55
CA SER A 443 9.00 30.77 -15.52
C SER A 443 9.33 29.56 -16.40
N GLN A 444 9.48 29.77 -17.69
CA GLN A 444 10.10 28.76 -18.55
C GLN A 444 11.55 28.57 -18.09
N GLU A 445 11.83 27.52 -17.33
CA GLU A 445 13.20 27.08 -17.17
C GLU A 445 13.72 26.73 -18.55
N ARG A 446 14.62 27.58 -19.06
CA ARG A 446 15.46 27.21 -20.19
C ARG A 446 16.24 25.98 -19.72
N THR A 447 15.79 24.79 -20.12
CA THR A 447 16.64 23.60 -20.03
C THR A 447 18.00 24.02 -20.57
N PRO A 448 19.09 23.87 -19.82
CA PRO A 448 20.41 24.04 -20.38
C PRO A 448 20.49 23.04 -21.53
N ARG A 449 20.40 23.54 -22.74
CA ARG A 449 20.67 22.77 -23.95
C ARG A 449 22.09 22.28 -23.72
N GLU A 450 22.26 21.02 -23.34
CA GLU A 450 23.56 20.37 -23.31
C GLU A 450 24.23 20.73 -24.64
N GLN A 451 25.16 21.67 -24.57
CA GLN A 451 26.11 21.88 -25.64
C GLN A 451 26.86 20.56 -25.75
N ARG A 452 26.39 19.68 -26.65
CA ARG A 452 27.22 18.59 -27.11
C ARG A 452 28.54 19.23 -27.48
N PRO A 453 29.67 18.82 -26.87
CA PRO A 453 30.95 19.35 -27.28
C PRO A 453 31.07 19.09 -28.78
N VAL A 454 31.17 20.16 -29.54
CA VAL A 454 31.49 20.09 -30.96
C VAL A 454 32.85 19.40 -31.01
N ARG A 455 32.82 18.13 -31.38
CA ARG A 455 34.02 17.33 -31.64
C ARG A 455 34.63 17.98 -32.89
N ASN A 456 35.60 18.87 -32.67
CA ASN A 456 36.47 19.35 -33.73
C ASN A 456 37.18 18.13 -34.31
N GLU A 457 36.65 17.64 -35.41
CA GLU A 457 37.37 16.70 -36.29
C GLU A 457 38.48 17.48 -37.00
N THR A 458 39.63 17.56 -36.34
CA THR A 458 40.87 17.89 -37.03
C THR A 458 41.24 16.69 -37.86
N TYR A 459 41.03 16.77 -39.16
CA TYR A 459 41.52 15.82 -40.13
C TYR A 459 43.05 15.80 -40.12
N GLY A 460 43.63 14.86 -39.41
CA GLY A 460 45.02 14.48 -39.51
C GLY A 460 45.16 13.30 -40.46
N ASN A 461 45.69 13.53 -41.63
CA ASN A 461 46.09 12.52 -42.58
C ASN A 461 47.10 11.57 -41.95
N ALA A 462 46.75 10.30 -41.84
CA ALA A 462 47.69 9.19 -41.61
C ALA A 462 47.50 8.13 -42.69
N PRO A 463 48.61 7.55 -43.23
CA PRO A 463 48.60 6.78 -44.47
C PRO A 463 47.99 5.38 -44.30
N ARG A 464 47.24 5.05 -45.34
CA ARG A 464 46.58 3.75 -45.59
C ARG A 464 47.64 2.64 -45.71
N ARG A 465 47.65 1.69 -44.77
CA ARG A 465 48.37 0.40 -44.97
C ARG A 465 47.49 -0.57 -45.72
N GLU A 466 47.99 -0.97 -46.88
CA GLU A 466 47.45 -2.04 -47.75
C GLU A 466 47.35 -3.35 -46.99
N ARG A 467 46.21 -4.01 -47.07
CA ARG A 467 46.01 -5.41 -46.67
C ARG A 467 45.97 -6.26 -47.91
N GLU A 468 46.96 -7.10 -48.02
CA GLU A 468 47.11 -8.14 -49.04
C GLU A 468 45.91 -9.12 -49.04
N ASP A 469 45.54 -9.46 -50.28
CA ASP A 469 44.56 -10.46 -50.67
C ASP A 469 44.99 -11.89 -50.20
N ARG A 470 44.03 -12.65 -49.66
CA ARG A 470 44.07 -14.11 -49.70
C ARG A 470 42.74 -14.66 -50.23
N PRO A 471 42.81 -15.71 -51.09
CA PRO A 471 41.76 -16.03 -52.05
C PRO A 471 40.60 -16.86 -51.46
N ARG A 472 39.45 -16.64 -52.10
CA ARG A 472 38.22 -17.43 -51.93
C ARG A 472 38.40 -18.84 -52.49
N ARG A 473 37.95 -19.84 -51.76
CA ARG A 473 37.61 -21.17 -52.30
C ARG A 473 36.09 -21.30 -52.36
N HIS A 474 35.60 -21.50 -53.57
CA HIS A 474 34.30 -22.08 -53.91
C HIS A 474 34.35 -23.60 -53.58
N ASP A 475 33.17 -24.15 -53.21
CA ASP A 475 32.49 -25.29 -53.83
C ASP A 475 31.29 -25.69 -52.97
N ASP A 476 30.20 -25.54 -53.51
CA ASP A 476 29.15 -26.37 -54.13
C ASP A 476 28.46 -27.43 -53.25
N ALA A 477 27.12 -27.15 -53.15
CA ALA A 477 25.94 -27.99 -53.41
C ALA A 477 25.49 -29.08 -52.37
N PRO A 478 24.25 -29.56 -52.48
CA PRO A 478 23.33 -29.69 -51.35
C PRO A 478 23.07 -31.18 -50.99
N GLY A 479 22.66 -31.41 -49.76
CA GLY A 479 22.33 -32.75 -49.26
C GLY A 479 21.30 -32.72 -48.14
N GLU A 480 20.22 -33.33 -48.43
CA GLU A 480 19.04 -33.82 -47.74
C GLU A 480 19.01 -33.97 -46.21
N ARG A 481 17.84 -33.65 -45.62
CA ARG A 481 17.40 -34.01 -44.28
C ARG A 481 17.23 -35.55 -44.16
N PRO A 482 17.37 -36.10 -42.95
CA PRO A 482 16.25 -36.84 -42.37
C PRO A 482 15.92 -36.46 -40.91
N ALA A 483 14.67 -36.58 -40.61
CA ALA A 483 14.05 -36.48 -39.29
C ALA A 483 14.44 -37.66 -38.40
N ARG A 484 14.64 -37.41 -37.09
CA ARG A 484 14.48 -38.42 -36.01
C ARG A 484 14.14 -37.74 -34.68
N SER A 485 13.00 -38.03 -34.23
CA SER A 485 12.44 -38.68 -33.02
C SER A 485 13.07 -38.34 -31.66
N PHE A 486 12.15 -37.99 -30.80
CA PHE A 486 12.23 -37.83 -29.34
C PHE A 486 12.93 -39.02 -28.65
N ASP A 487 13.85 -38.69 -27.73
CA ASP A 487 13.99 -39.42 -26.46
C ASP A 487 14.74 -38.52 -25.45
N LYS A 488 14.17 -38.43 -24.23
CA LYS A 488 14.81 -37.83 -23.06
C LYS A 488 15.77 -38.83 -22.43
N PRO A 489 16.92 -38.39 -21.93
CA PRO A 489 17.43 -38.97 -20.70
C PRO A 489 17.71 -37.95 -19.60
N GLU A 490 17.51 -38.44 -18.39
CA GLU A 490 17.77 -37.83 -17.08
C GLU A 490 19.21 -37.27 -17.01
N ARG A 491 19.33 -36.06 -16.45
CA ARG A 491 20.63 -35.46 -16.12
C ARG A 491 20.92 -35.61 -14.63
N SER A 492 21.83 -36.53 -14.36
CA SER A 492 22.64 -36.64 -13.15
C SER A 492 23.41 -35.34 -12.88
N LYS A 493 23.49 -35.00 -11.59
CA LYS A 493 24.33 -33.93 -11.03
C LYS A 493 25.79 -34.18 -11.39
N ILE A 494 26.41 -33.23 -12.07
CA ILE A 494 27.88 -33.14 -12.19
C ILE A 494 28.27 -31.80 -11.54
N GLU A 495 29.00 -31.92 -10.45
CA GLU A 495 29.72 -30.83 -9.80
C GLU A 495 30.76 -30.28 -10.77
N ARG A 496 30.78 -28.96 -10.96
CA ARG A 496 31.85 -28.27 -11.69
C ARG A 496 32.87 -27.75 -10.68
N PRO A 497 34.16 -28.01 -10.86
CA PRO A 497 35.17 -27.44 -9.99
C PRO A 497 35.32 -25.94 -10.23
N ASP A 498 35.46 -25.21 -9.13
CA ASP A 498 35.79 -23.78 -9.03
C ASP A 498 37.17 -23.56 -9.70
N VAL A 499 37.16 -22.78 -10.79
CA VAL A 499 38.42 -22.26 -11.34
C VAL A 499 38.57 -20.82 -10.88
N ASP A 500 39.37 -20.68 -9.85
CA ASP A 500 39.89 -19.44 -9.29
C ASP A 500 40.61 -18.62 -10.35
N ARG A 501 40.05 -17.49 -10.77
CA ARG A 501 40.76 -16.46 -11.51
C ARG A 501 41.18 -15.38 -10.53
N PRO A 502 42.47 -15.07 -10.39
CA PRO A 502 42.91 -14.03 -9.49
C PRO A 502 42.38 -12.64 -9.94
N ARG A 503 41.59 -12.03 -9.09
CA ARG A 503 41.26 -10.61 -9.21
C ARG A 503 42.52 -9.81 -8.88
N ALA A 504 42.89 -8.95 -9.81
CA ALA A 504 43.98 -8.00 -9.61
C ALA A 504 43.68 -7.13 -8.34
N ASP A 505 44.59 -7.23 -7.39
CA ASP A 505 44.61 -6.44 -6.16
C ASP A 505 44.70 -4.96 -6.52
N LYS A 506 43.63 -4.20 -6.22
CA LYS A 506 43.72 -2.75 -6.13
C LYS A 506 44.41 -2.42 -4.82
N ALA A 507 45.57 -1.79 -4.91
CA ALA A 507 46.31 -1.28 -3.77
C ALA A 507 45.40 -0.50 -2.79
N PRO A 508 45.56 -0.65 -1.46
CA PRO A 508 44.75 0.02 -0.47
C PRO A 508 45.01 1.53 -0.55
N ARG A 509 43.98 2.31 -0.87
CA ARG A 509 43.98 3.76 -0.66
C ARG A 509 43.86 4.01 0.84
N THR A 510 44.88 4.61 1.44
CA THR A 510 45.03 4.80 2.90
C THR A 510 44.42 6.09 3.44
N ALA A 511 43.79 6.92 2.60
CA ALA A 511 43.20 8.19 3.04
C ALA A 511 41.67 8.20 2.75
N PRO A 512 40.85 8.75 3.69
CA PRO A 512 39.41 8.97 3.47
C PRO A 512 39.19 10.06 2.40
N ASP A 513 38.01 10.06 1.79
CA ASP A 513 37.59 11.12 0.86
C ASP A 513 37.52 12.48 1.58
N VAL A 514 37.66 13.59 0.83
CA VAL A 514 37.66 14.96 1.41
C VAL A 514 36.31 15.19 2.14
N GLY A 515 36.40 15.58 3.44
CA GLY A 515 35.23 15.78 4.31
C GLY A 515 34.70 14.52 4.99
N MET A 516 35.45 13.41 4.94
CA MET A 516 35.14 12.16 5.61
C MET A 516 36.18 11.78 6.65
N GLU A 517 35.75 11.16 7.75
CA GLU A 517 36.62 10.58 8.77
C GLU A 517 36.40 9.07 8.83
N THR A 518 37.51 8.33 9.00
CA THR A 518 37.47 6.88 9.15
C THR A 518 37.11 6.50 10.58
N TYR A 519 36.14 5.59 10.72
CA TYR A 519 35.72 4.97 11.97
C TYR A 519 35.93 3.46 11.91
N ARG A 520 36.08 2.85 13.09
CA ARG A 520 36.14 1.41 13.26
C ARG A 520 34.93 0.92 14.05
N ILE A 521 34.33 -0.18 13.61
CA ILE A 521 33.27 -0.90 14.31
C ILE A 521 33.71 -2.34 14.59
N GLU A 522 33.36 -2.88 15.76
CA GLU A 522 33.77 -4.22 16.23
C GLU A 522 32.85 -5.33 15.67
N VAL A 523 32.56 -5.25 14.37
CA VAL A 523 31.73 -6.22 13.63
C VAL A 523 32.39 -6.51 12.30
N GLY A 524 32.61 -7.80 11.98
CA GLY A 524 33.33 -8.24 10.78
C GLY A 524 32.73 -9.51 10.16
N HIS A 525 33.44 -10.10 9.20
CA HIS A 525 33.02 -11.32 8.50
C HIS A 525 32.72 -12.50 9.43
N ALA A 526 33.44 -12.62 10.55
CA ALA A 526 33.19 -13.65 11.56
C ALA A 526 31.77 -13.58 12.16
N HIS A 527 31.11 -12.44 12.07
CA HIS A 527 29.75 -12.19 12.55
C HIS A 527 28.68 -12.28 11.45
N GLY A 528 29.04 -12.75 10.24
CA GLY A 528 28.13 -12.92 9.11
C GLY A 528 27.61 -11.63 8.50
N VAL A 529 28.31 -10.51 8.69
CA VAL A 529 27.87 -9.18 8.28
C VAL A 529 28.19 -8.92 6.80
N LYS A 530 27.23 -8.32 6.10
CA LYS A 530 27.38 -7.83 4.72
C LYS A 530 27.39 -6.29 4.71
N PRO A 531 28.01 -5.64 3.70
CA PRO A 531 28.02 -4.16 3.60
C PRO A 531 26.63 -3.54 3.73
N ALA A 532 25.60 -4.14 3.12
CA ALA A 532 24.22 -3.67 3.19
C ALA A 532 23.63 -3.65 4.63
N ASN A 533 24.05 -4.59 5.49
CA ASN A 533 23.61 -4.64 6.89
C ASN A 533 24.17 -3.46 7.70
N ILE A 534 25.47 -3.13 7.45
CA ILE A 534 26.16 -2.02 8.13
C ILE A 534 25.58 -0.68 7.66
N VAL A 535 25.43 -0.50 6.34
CA VAL A 535 24.83 0.72 5.76
C VAL A 535 23.41 0.92 6.29
N GLY A 536 22.58 -0.14 6.27
CA GLY A 536 21.20 -0.05 6.75
C GLY A 536 21.11 0.34 8.23
N ALA A 537 21.95 -0.26 9.09
CA ALA A 537 21.95 0.03 10.52
C ALA A 537 22.42 1.46 10.81
N ILE A 538 23.50 1.92 10.17
CA ILE A 538 24.03 3.28 10.40
C ILE A 538 23.07 4.33 9.82
N ALA A 539 22.56 4.11 8.60
CA ALA A 539 21.64 5.05 7.96
C ALA A 539 20.34 5.23 8.77
N ASN A 540 19.75 4.11 9.24
CA ASN A 540 18.51 4.17 10.01
C ASN A 540 18.67 4.80 11.40
N GLU A 541 19.76 4.46 12.10
CA GLU A 541 19.96 4.86 13.48
C GLU A 541 20.62 6.23 13.64
N ALA A 542 21.42 6.65 12.66
CA ALA A 542 22.05 7.97 12.64
C ALA A 542 21.25 9.02 11.85
N GLY A 543 20.18 8.61 11.16
CA GLY A 543 19.43 9.48 10.25
C GLY A 543 20.24 9.96 9.05
N LEU A 544 21.30 9.21 8.69
CA LEU A 544 22.18 9.54 7.57
C LEU A 544 21.67 8.88 6.28
N GLU A 545 21.62 9.64 5.18
CA GLU A 545 21.39 9.02 3.88
C GLU A 545 22.61 8.16 3.50
N SER A 546 22.35 7.00 2.90
CA SER A 546 23.39 6.02 2.51
C SER A 546 24.51 6.60 1.62
N ARG A 547 24.24 7.72 0.92
CA ARG A 547 25.26 8.43 0.12
C ARG A 547 26.34 9.12 0.97
N TYR A 548 26.08 9.37 2.25
CA TYR A 548 27.04 9.96 3.20
C TYR A 548 27.82 8.90 3.97
N ILE A 549 27.63 7.62 3.69
CA ILE A 549 28.45 6.53 4.20
C ILE A 549 29.44 6.20 3.09
N GLY A 550 30.70 6.50 3.33
CA GLY A 550 31.76 6.33 2.37
C GLY A 550 32.21 4.87 2.23
N ARG A 551 33.51 4.66 2.11
CA ARG A 551 34.10 3.33 1.95
C ARG A 551 33.82 2.44 3.16
N ILE A 552 33.47 1.17 2.92
CA ILE A 552 33.30 0.14 3.94
C ILE A 552 34.25 -1.00 3.59
N ASP A 553 35.17 -1.30 4.51
CA ASP A 553 36.13 -2.38 4.38
C ASP A 553 35.96 -3.35 5.55
N ILE A 554 35.37 -4.52 5.25
CA ILE A 554 35.01 -5.53 6.24
C ILE A 554 36.20 -6.50 6.40
N GLN A 555 36.78 -6.52 7.59
CA GLN A 555 37.82 -7.44 8.00
C GLN A 555 37.21 -8.65 8.69
N HIS A 556 38.03 -9.58 9.17
CA HIS A 556 37.56 -10.80 9.80
C HIS A 556 36.72 -10.54 11.06
N ASP A 557 37.19 -9.67 11.95
CA ASP A 557 36.62 -9.39 13.28
C ASP A 557 36.07 -7.97 13.44
N HIS A 558 36.41 -7.05 12.54
CA HIS A 558 35.99 -5.66 12.58
C HIS A 558 35.77 -5.08 11.17
N THR A 559 35.20 -3.88 11.09
CA THR A 559 35.03 -3.17 9.84
C THR A 559 35.51 -1.72 10.00
N THR A 560 36.21 -1.21 9.00
CA THR A 560 36.51 0.22 8.89
C THR A 560 35.57 0.86 7.87
N LEU A 561 35.06 2.04 8.19
CA LEU A 561 34.16 2.78 7.32
C LEU A 561 34.39 4.28 7.45
N ASP A 562 34.07 5.01 6.38
CA ASP A 562 34.20 6.46 6.33
C ASP A 562 32.83 7.11 6.54
N LEU A 563 32.75 8.05 7.49
CA LEU A 563 31.57 8.84 7.81
C LEU A 563 31.90 10.33 7.72
N PRO A 564 30.89 11.23 7.57
CA PRO A 564 31.12 12.67 7.50
C PRO A 564 31.92 13.21 8.69
N GLU A 565 32.86 14.09 8.42
CA GLU A 565 33.64 14.77 9.44
C GLU A 565 32.73 15.64 10.34
N GLY A 566 33.02 15.66 11.64
CA GLY A 566 32.25 16.47 12.58
C GLY A 566 30.93 15.90 13.04
N MET A 567 30.72 14.58 12.97
CA MET A 567 29.50 13.97 13.49
C MET A 567 29.21 14.32 14.95
N PRO A 568 27.94 14.65 15.31
CA PRO A 568 27.57 14.97 16.69
C PRO A 568 27.91 13.83 17.67
N ARG A 569 28.43 14.18 18.84
CA ARG A 569 28.78 13.19 19.88
C ARG A 569 27.60 12.30 20.29
N GLU A 570 26.38 12.86 20.27
CA GLU A 570 25.16 12.12 20.61
C GLU A 570 24.88 11.00 19.61
N VAL A 571 25.06 11.25 18.31
CA VAL A 571 24.89 10.24 17.24
C VAL A 571 25.93 9.14 17.38
N LEU A 572 27.20 9.49 17.63
CA LEU A 572 28.26 8.50 17.86
C LEU A 572 28.00 7.66 19.12
N MET A 573 27.48 8.26 20.21
CA MET A 573 27.11 7.55 21.41
C MET A 573 25.91 6.62 21.21
N HIS A 574 24.99 7.00 20.34
CA HIS A 574 23.86 6.15 19.93
C HIS A 574 24.35 4.98 19.09
N LEU A 575 25.15 5.22 18.05
CA LEU A 575 25.72 4.20 17.19
C LEU A 575 26.58 3.16 17.94
N LYS A 576 27.21 3.54 19.05
CA LYS A 576 27.95 2.59 19.93
C LYS A 576 27.05 1.49 20.50
N LYS A 577 25.75 1.74 20.66
CA LYS A 577 24.76 0.82 21.26
C LYS A 577 23.97 0.03 20.21
N VAL A 578 24.06 0.37 18.93
CA VAL A 578 23.34 -0.27 17.84
C VAL A 578 23.83 -1.70 17.62
N TRP A 579 22.89 -2.60 17.30
CA TRP A 579 23.15 -4.00 17.06
C TRP A 579 23.02 -4.33 15.56
N VAL A 580 23.98 -5.09 15.03
CA VAL A 580 23.97 -5.61 13.66
C VAL A 580 24.32 -7.08 13.67
N SER A 581 23.46 -7.91 13.11
CA SER A 581 23.65 -9.37 13.07
C SER A 581 23.96 -10.01 14.45
N GLY A 582 23.31 -9.50 15.51
CA GLY A 582 23.51 -10.02 16.88
C GLY A 582 24.76 -9.54 17.59
N GLN A 583 25.47 -8.56 17.05
CA GLN A 583 26.64 -7.92 17.64
C GLN A 583 26.46 -6.41 17.74
N GLN A 584 27.05 -5.81 18.79
CA GLN A 584 27.00 -4.36 19.00
C GLN A 584 28.10 -3.65 18.17
N LEU A 585 27.75 -2.57 17.48
CA LEU A 585 28.68 -1.87 16.56
C LEU A 585 29.93 -1.33 17.26
N ARG A 586 29.80 -0.76 18.47
CA ARG A 586 30.91 -0.18 19.28
C ARG A 586 31.83 0.75 18.46
N ILE A 587 31.22 1.64 17.69
CA ILE A 587 31.95 2.57 16.82
C ILE A 587 32.92 3.48 17.58
N HIS A 588 34.14 3.64 17.07
CA HIS A 588 35.19 4.53 17.60
C HIS A 588 36.15 4.97 16.50
N LYS A 589 36.92 6.04 16.76
CA LYS A 589 37.98 6.44 15.81
C LYS A 589 39.16 5.49 15.90
N PRO A 590 39.84 5.19 14.78
CA PRO A 590 41.07 4.39 14.80
C PRO A 590 42.12 5.06 15.72
N GLY A 591 42.53 4.37 16.79
CA GLY A 591 43.49 4.89 17.79
C GLY A 591 42.89 5.24 19.16
N GLU A 592 41.56 5.35 19.30
CA GLU A 592 40.89 5.63 20.60
C GLU A 592 40.49 4.39 21.40
N GLY A 593 40.79 3.19 20.95
CA GLY A 593 40.35 1.93 21.52
C GLY A 593 41.47 1.06 22.11
N GLY A 594 42.21 1.58 23.08
CA GLY A 594 43.19 0.80 23.83
C GLY A 594 42.88 0.76 25.32
N GLY A 595 42.17 -0.28 25.76
CA GLY A 595 42.00 -0.51 27.21
C GLY A 595 40.76 -1.32 27.57
N ALA A 596 40.89 -2.62 27.71
CA ALA A 596 40.48 -3.47 28.80
C ALA A 596 40.01 -4.87 28.38
N GLY A 597 40.86 -5.86 28.75
CA GLY A 597 40.37 -7.11 29.33
C GLY A 597 39.82 -8.16 28.40
N ALA A 598 40.72 -8.97 27.84
CA ALA A 598 40.40 -10.33 27.42
C ALA A 598 39.97 -11.17 28.61
N ALA A 599 38.72 -11.66 28.66
CA ALA A 599 38.32 -12.78 29.49
C ALA A 599 38.41 -14.08 28.63
N PRO A 600 38.94 -15.18 29.19
CA PRO A 600 39.21 -16.37 28.41
C PRO A 600 37.93 -17.16 28.05
N PRO A 601 38.00 -18.00 26.97
CA PRO A 601 36.82 -18.71 26.47
C PRO A 601 36.38 -19.84 27.38
N ARG A 602 35.11 -19.84 27.76
CA ARG A 602 34.48 -21.00 28.44
C ARG A 602 34.23 -22.10 27.41
N LYS A 603 34.89 -23.22 27.65
CA LYS A 603 34.71 -24.51 26.95
C LYS A 603 33.29 -25.06 27.22
N PHE A 604 32.60 -25.41 26.17
CA PHE A 604 31.44 -26.30 26.23
C PHE A 604 31.93 -27.75 26.41
N GLY A 605 31.48 -28.40 27.48
CA GLY A 605 31.59 -29.85 27.71
C GLY A 605 30.18 -30.40 27.93
N GLY A 606 29.85 -31.42 27.16
CA GLY A 606 28.58 -32.12 27.14
C GLY A 606 28.41 -33.14 28.29
N PRO A 607 27.41 -34.03 28.28
CA PRO A 607 26.56 -34.30 29.45
C PRO A 607 26.98 -35.55 30.24
N GLY A 608 26.73 -35.52 31.55
CA GLY A 608 26.86 -36.65 32.44
C GLY A 608 25.85 -36.62 33.60
N ALA A 609 25.18 -37.73 33.72
CA ALA A 609 24.10 -38.03 34.66
C ALA A 609 24.49 -38.10 36.13
N GLY A 610 23.53 -37.85 37.03
CA GLY A 610 23.53 -38.57 38.30
C GLY A 610 23.15 -37.80 39.56
N LYS A 611 21.94 -38.03 40.06
CA LYS A 611 21.48 -38.30 41.41
C LYS A 611 21.94 -37.44 42.60
N GLY A 612 20.94 -36.98 43.39
CA GLY A 612 21.07 -36.85 44.83
C GLY A 612 20.34 -35.68 45.48
N LYS A 613 19.15 -35.90 46.04
CA LYS A 613 18.52 -35.15 47.14
C LYS A 613 19.28 -35.46 48.47
N PRO A 614 19.07 -34.80 49.64
CA PRO A 614 17.92 -34.04 50.13
C PRO A 614 18.17 -32.89 51.14
N ARG A 615 17.07 -32.16 51.47
CA ARG A 615 16.62 -31.61 52.79
C ARG A 615 17.41 -30.53 53.55
N GLY A 616 16.61 -29.52 54.01
CA GLY A 616 16.82 -28.67 55.18
C GLY A 616 16.12 -27.33 55.07
N ASP A 617 15.02 -27.19 55.46
CA ASP A 617 14.09 -26.68 56.48
C ASP A 617 14.58 -25.43 57.25
N LYS A 618 13.62 -24.52 57.45
CA LYS A 618 13.36 -23.48 58.48
C LYS A 618 13.35 -22.06 57.93
N SER A 619 12.23 -21.42 57.82
CA SER A 619 11.17 -20.91 58.73
C SER A 619 11.40 -19.49 59.22
N PHE A 620 10.30 -18.73 59.13
CA PHE A 620 9.87 -17.55 59.88
C PHE A 620 10.37 -16.14 59.50
N GLY A 621 9.35 -15.27 59.32
CA GLY A 621 9.39 -13.87 59.63
C GLY A 621 8.35 -13.02 58.90
N ALA A 622 7.18 -12.93 59.52
CA ALA A 622 6.07 -12.06 59.10
C ALA A 622 6.37 -10.58 59.34
N GLY A 623 5.84 -9.72 58.48
CA GLY A 623 5.76 -8.30 58.75
C GLY A 623 4.81 -7.61 57.74
N LYS A 624 3.59 -7.37 58.20
CA LYS A 624 2.55 -6.58 57.54
C LYS A 624 2.61 -5.11 58.01
N PRO A 625 1.76 -4.21 57.56
CA PRO A 625 2.05 -3.12 56.60
C PRO A 625 1.81 -1.72 57.23
N ALA A 626 2.21 -0.68 56.59
CA ALA A 626 1.83 0.69 56.97
C ALA A 626 1.09 1.42 55.85
N ALA A 627 0.07 2.12 56.30
CA ALA A 627 -1.04 2.73 55.57
C ALA A 627 -0.67 4.07 54.88
N LYS A 628 -1.55 4.44 53.92
CA LYS A 628 -1.66 5.71 53.18
C LYS A 628 -1.90 6.92 54.09
N PRO A 629 -1.72 8.13 53.56
CA PRO A 629 -2.73 9.16 53.84
C PRO A 629 -3.40 9.72 52.53
N HIS A 630 -4.69 9.89 52.65
CA HIS A 630 -5.59 10.65 51.81
C HIS A 630 -5.18 12.11 51.63
N ARG A 631 -5.35 12.67 50.45
CA ARG A 631 -5.48 14.13 50.23
C ARG A 631 -6.79 14.47 49.57
N LYS A 632 -7.55 15.31 50.30
CA LYS A 632 -8.86 15.87 49.97
C LYS A 632 -8.73 16.87 48.81
N GLY A 633 -9.70 16.90 47.92
CA GLY A 633 -9.94 17.96 46.93
C GLY A 633 -10.73 19.14 47.50
N PRO A 634 -10.67 20.33 46.93
CA PRO A 634 -11.49 21.47 47.30
C PRO A 634 -12.86 21.51 46.57
N PRO A 635 -13.83 22.31 47.06
CA PRO A 635 -15.25 22.18 46.73
C PRO A 635 -15.71 22.98 45.51
N ARG A 636 -16.86 22.56 44.95
CA ARG A 636 -17.65 23.28 43.94
C ARG A 636 -18.27 24.54 44.56
N GLN A 637 -18.27 25.64 43.79
CA GLN A 637 -19.27 26.72 43.92
C GLN A 637 -19.99 26.85 42.58
N GLU A 638 -21.28 26.89 42.67
CA GLU A 638 -22.41 27.38 41.84
C GLU A 638 -22.27 27.46 40.33
#